data_c918a6f246440f2180b003905bd1b657
#
_entry.id   c918a6f246440f2180b003905bd1b657
#
_cell.length_a   1.000
_cell.length_b   1.000
_cell.length_c   1.000
_cell.angle_alpha   90.00
_cell.angle_beta   90.00
_cell.angle_gamma   90.00
#
_symmetry.space_group_name_H-M   'P 1'
#
loop_
_entity.id
_entity.type
_entity.pdbx_description
1 polymer ?
#
loop_
_entity_poly.entity_id
_entity_poly.type
_entity_poly.pdbx_seq_one_letter_code
_entity_poly.pdbx_strand_id
1 'polypeptide(L)'
;MSRLLILAPLAAALIAAPAAGAPAPARFGDADYARRSWDDTAVLCAPDQRKATRASSIGCYSGYSAPRYDAFERRSFYVPVRDGTRLAVDVYRPLANGKPAEGRLPVVFNYSRYWRATELPDGSTETYVGAMKPGQTQSLIDEALARGRGGEDRQGVGLLLQHGYIFVRAEARGAGASFGVRNGDLSGREAQDGRDIIDWINRQPWASGKVAMIGGSYEGMSQHLVASAAPKGLVAIFPMVATFDEYRASWSGSGILRKYGLAWLAREARRDGVQSGISGSTINPADTSRTMVARVDADVDGRQREAARQERRSDPDAVNPMSYFTRQSPAAGELVRLIGHALGTHEPAPIIEVLYSTPALNALMEKAPGLREKLTALRFARDDAPMTLQAQNIGANNLAMLAPRISASGVAVYNWGGWRDFATLDTLLWDANHRGPKKLTMGPWTHGPNEPDDLREVAAAELRRIEQLRWVDYWLKGVPNGVLQEPAVNYAVLTERDGFYWRTAPAWPPQGFTPRRWALGPAQVLGGAGAADRTASFTADYNSSLGEHTRYHDAIGLGPTALPDLDAHARTGLSWTSQAVGAGFEMTGSPIVNLQLTSSTPDADIHATLEKIDPAGVVTYLSDGELRASHRKQGPAPYRNLGLPFSDSRRAALAATPPLDAKHPQHLVFDLSPTSTRLRSGDRLRLVLTAANAHTTLTIPQAPATQFTVHLSRSWLSLPVRSSMR
;
A
#
# COMPACT_ATOMS: atom_id res chain seq x y z
N MET A 1 -8.13 -26.06 40.95
CA MET A 1 -8.09 -27.30 40.17
C MET A 1 -9.07 -27.18 39.01
N SER A 2 -8.60 -27.39 37.80
CA SER A 2 -9.36 -27.60 36.55
C SER A 2 -10.13 -26.37 35.98
N ARG A 3 -9.41 -25.52 35.25
CA ARG A 3 -9.90 -24.81 34.08
C ARG A 3 -8.68 -24.33 33.25
N LEU A 4 -7.97 -25.29 32.72
CA LEU A 4 -6.95 -25.10 31.68
C LEU A 4 -7.26 -26.14 30.61
N LEU A 5 -8.02 -25.76 29.61
CA LEU A 5 -8.19 -26.51 28.35
C LEU A 5 -9.34 -25.84 27.59
N ILE A 6 -9.03 -24.89 26.75
CA ILE A 6 -9.69 -24.53 25.48
C ILE A 6 -8.89 -23.33 24.91
N LEU A 7 -7.69 -23.58 24.38
CA LEU A 7 -6.90 -22.56 23.67
C LEU A 7 -6.09 -23.17 22.52
N ALA A 8 -6.66 -24.16 21.85
CA ALA A 8 -5.98 -24.70 20.69
C ALA A 8 -6.90 -25.41 19.70
N PRO A 9 -7.79 -24.72 18.99
CA PRO A 9 -7.98 -25.07 17.60
C PRO A 9 -8.29 -23.94 16.60
N LEU A 10 -8.06 -22.65 16.90
CA LEU A 10 -8.40 -21.60 15.93
C LEU A 10 -7.25 -21.17 15.01
N ALA A 11 -6.02 -21.58 15.26
CA ALA A 11 -4.91 -21.34 14.33
C ALA A 11 -4.90 -22.33 13.12
N ALA A 12 -5.70 -23.38 13.15
CA ALA A 12 -5.77 -24.39 12.09
C ALA A 12 -6.91 -24.18 11.08
N ALA A 13 -7.81 -23.24 11.31
CA ALA A 13 -8.96 -22.99 10.44
C ALA A 13 -8.70 -22.00 9.28
N LEU A 14 -7.48 -21.49 9.15
CA LEU A 14 -7.09 -20.57 8.06
C LEU A 14 -6.44 -21.27 6.86
N ILE A 15 -6.46 -22.60 6.84
CA ILE A 15 -6.10 -23.38 5.64
C ILE A 15 -7.34 -24.19 5.24
N ALA A 16 -8.37 -23.50 4.74
CA ALA A 16 -9.41 -24.16 4.00
C ALA A 16 -8.84 -24.57 2.65
N ALA A 17 -8.83 -25.86 2.37
CA ALA A 17 -8.54 -26.39 1.04
C ALA A 17 -9.49 -25.72 0.02
N PRO A 18 -9.03 -25.42 -1.20
CA PRO A 18 -9.87 -24.81 -2.21
C PRO A 18 -11.06 -25.73 -2.51
N ALA A 19 -12.25 -25.17 -2.56
CA ALA A 19 -13.46 -25.86 -2.97
C ALA A 19 -13.24 -26.51 -4.35
N ALA A 20 -13.51 -27.79 -4.45
CA ALA A 20 -13.40 -28.52 -5.71
C ALA A 20 -14.36 -27.90 -6.75
N GLY A 21 -13.83 -27.32 -7.80
CA GLY A 21 -14.61 -26.82 -8.92
C GLY A 21 -14.14 -25.53 -9.60
N ALA A 22 -13.25 -24.74 -8.98
CA ALA A 22 -12.64 -23.62 -9.70
C ALA A 22 -11.45 -24.13 -10.55
N PRO A 23 -11.33 -23.75 -11.83
CA PRO A 23 -10.13 -24.06 -12.60
C PRO A 23 -8.93 -23.44 -11.87
N ALA A 24 -7.90 -24.24 -11.63
CA ALA A 24 -6.66 -23.77 -11.04
C ALA A 24 -6.15 -22.56 -11.84
N PRO A 25 -5.64 -21.51 -11.18
CA PRO A 25 -5.03 -20.39 -11.89
C PRO A 25 -3.91 -20.94 -12.79
N ALA A 26 -3.82 -20.44 -14.01
CA ALA A 26 -2.82 -20.87 -14.99
C ALA A 26 -1.42 -20.73 -14.38
N ARG A 27 -0.64 -21.81 -14.35
CA ARG A 27 0.69 -21.85 -13.72
C ARG A 27 1.77 -21.42 -14.70
N PHE A 28 2.85 -20.87 -14.16
CA PHE A 28 4.09 -20.61 -14.86
C PHE A 28 4.58 -21.87 -15.61
N GLY A 29 4.82 -21.77 -16.91
CA GLY A 29 5.16 -22.90 -17.77
C GLY A 29 4.04 -23.32 -18.71
N ASP A 30 2.84 -22.74 -18.58
CA ASP A 30 1.78 -22.90 -19.55
C ASP A 30 2.11 -22.06 -20.80
N ALA A 31 2.58 -22.70 -21.85
CA ALA A 31 3.04 -22.05 -23.09
C ALA A 31 1.93 -21.19 -23.75
N ASP A 32 0.66 -21.49 -23.47
CA ASP A 32 -0.48 -20.74 -23.96
C ASP A 32 -0.71 -19.45 -23.15
N TYR A 33 -0.42 -19.46 -21.84
CA TYR A 33 -0.50 -18.27 -20.99
C TYR A 33 0.58 -17.26 -21.36
N ALA A 34 1.80 -17.72 -21.53
CA ALA A 34 2.92 -16.89 -21.97
C ALA A 34 2.63 -16.23 -23.33
N ARG A 35 2.08 -16.97 -24.29
CA ARG A 35 1.76 -16.44 -25.64
C ARG A 35 0.62 -15.40 -25.60
N ARG A 36 -0.44 -15.63 -24.84
CA ARG A 36 -1.65 -14.78 -24.83
C ARG A 36 -1.47 -13.46 -24.09
N SER A 37 -0.55 -13.39 -23.11
CA SER A 37 -0.32 -12.17 -22.33
C SER A 37 0.71 -11.23 -22.95
N TRP A 38 1.55 -11.70 -23.85
CA TRP A 38 2.67 -10.93 -24.41
C TRP A 38 2.41 -10.38 -25.82
N ASP A 39 1.53 -10.99 -26.60
CA ASP A 39 1.29 -10.60 -28.01
C ASP A 39 0.56 -9.26 -28.17
N ASP A 40 -0.25 -8.82 -27.17
CA ASP A 40 -0.99 -7.55 -27.21
C ASP A 40 -0.39 -6.42 -26.35
N THR A 41 0.62 -6.71 -25.52
CA THR A 41 1.12 -5.77 -24.50
C THR A 41 2.58 -6.02 -24.17
N ALA A 42 3.50 -5.74 -25.08
CA ALA A 42 4.92 -5.79 -24.76
C ALA A 42 5.22 -4.89 -23.52
N VAL A 43 5.25 -5.48 -22.32
CA VAL A 43 5.67 -4.80 -21.09
C VAL A 43 7.15 -4.45 -21.19
N LEU A 44 7.91 -5.32 -21.87
CA LEU A 44 9.32 -5.10 -22.19
C LEU A 44 9.53 -5.33 -23.68
N CYS A 45 10.24 -4.42 -24.33
CA CYS A 45 10.71 -4.71 -25.67
C CYS A 45 11.62 -5.93 -25.65
N ALA A 46 11.53 -6.77 -26.68
CA ALA A 46 12.53 -7.80 -26.93
C ALA A 46 13.93 -7.18 -26.95
N PRO A 47 14.98 -7.88 -26.54
CA PRO A 47 16.33 -7.31 -26.44
C PRO A 47 16.82 -6.59 -27.70
N ASP A 48 16.46 -7.10 -28.87
CA ASP A 48 16.78 -6.53 -30.20
C ASP A 48 15.96 -5.29 -30.55
N GLN A 49 14.81 -5.08 -29.87
CA GLN A 49 13.93 -3.91 -30.04
C GLN A 49 14.29 -2.76 -29.11
N ARG A 50 15.11 -3.01 -28.08
CA ARG A 50 15.54 -1.98 -27.13
C ARG A 50 16.49 -1.00 -27.80
N LYS A 51 16.29 0.30 -27.57
CA LYS A 51 17.08 1.36 -28.18
C LYS A 51 17.78 2.21 -27.12
N ALA A 52 19.05 2.54 -27.40
CA ALA A 52 19.81 3.50 -26.57
C ALA A 52 19.50 4.95 -26.94
N THR A 53 18.26 5.28 -27.26
CA THR A 53 17.83 6.62 -27.65
C THR A 53 17.43 7.44 -26.42
N ARG A 54 17.49 8.77 -26.54
CA ARG A 54 17.12 9.71 -25.48
C ARG A 54 15.63 9.70 -25.12
N ALA A 55 14.80 9.24 -26.02
CA ALA A 55 13.36 9.09 -25.82
C ALA A 55 12.98 7.68 -26.23
N SER A 56 12.77 6.80 -25.27
CA SER A 56 12.30 5.44 -25.48
C SER A 56 11.01 5.22 -24.71
N SER A 57 10.20 4.28 -25.18
CA SER A 57 9.05 3.81 -24.41
C SER A 57 9.50 3.10 -23.15
N ILE A 58 8.65 3.10 -22.13
CA ILE A 58 8.91 2.38 -20.87
C ILE A 58 9.30 0.92 -21.16
N GLY A 59 10.38 0.45 -20.53
CA GLY A 59 10.89 -0.90 -20.73
C GLY A 59 11.67 -1.14 -22.03
N CYS A 60 11.77 -0.14 -22.92
CA CYS A 60 12.42 -0.27 -24.24
C CYS A 60 13.78 0.44 -24.36
N TYR A 61 14.30 0.92 -23.24
CA TYR A 61 15.60 1.58 -23.18
C TYR A 61 16.72 0.55 -22.98
N SER A 62 17.89 0.80 -23.57
CA SER A 62 19.08 -0.06 -23.48
C SER A 62 20.39 0.67 -23.20
N GLY A 63 20.39 2.00 -23.08
CA GLY A 63 21.59 2.82 -22.91
C GLY A 63 22.03 3.02 -21.46
N TYR A 64 21.91 1.97 -20.61
CA TYR A 64 22.35 2.01 -19.22
C TYR A 64 23.85 2.17 -19.08
N SER A 65 24.34 2.63 -17.93
CA SER A 65 25.76 2.55 -17.61
C SER A 65 26.25 1.09 -17.72
N ALA A 66 27.51 0.89 -18.12
CA ALA A 66 28.02 -0.47 -18.31
C ALA A 66 28.12 -1.23 -16.97
N PRO A 67 27.76 -2.51 -16.91
CA PRO A 67 28.08 -3.38 -15.79
C PRO A 67 29.59 -3.59 -15.73
N ARG A 68 30.21 -3.39 -14.55
CA ARG A 68 31.67 -3.44 -14.37
C ARG A 68 32.12 -4.33 -13.24
N TYR A 69 31.17 -4.79 -12.40
CA TYR A 69 31.47 -5.50 -11.17
C TYR A 69 30.78 -6.85 -11.18
N ASP A 70 31.49 -7.87 -10.70
CA ASP A 70 31.09 -9.27 -10.76
C ASP A 70 30.77 -9.86 -9.37
N ALA A 71 31.10 -9.13 -8.30
CA ALA A 71 30.87 -9.55 -6.93
C ALA A 71 30.64 -8.35 -6.02
N PHE A 72 30.36 -8.61 -4.75
CA PHE A 72 30.25 -7.58 -3.71
C PHE A 72 30.69 -8.10 -2.34
N GLU A 73 31.07 -7.18 -1.46
CA GLU A 73 31.22 -7.40 -0.01
C GLU A 73 30.09 -6.70 0.73
N ARG A 74 29.66 -7.30 1.85
CA ARG A 74 28.77 -6.66 2.82
C ARG A 74 29.51 -6.42 4.12
N ARG A 75 29.38 -5.20 4.66
CA ARG A 75 29.84 -4.86 6.02
C ARG A 75 28.74 -4.15 6.77
N SER A 76 28.66 -4.39 8.08
CA SER A 76 27.65 -3.79 8.93
C SER A 76 28.25 -2.98 10.07
N PHE A 77 27.58 -1.87 10.42
CA PHE A 77 28.07 -0.87 11.36
C PHE A 77 26.96 -0.41 12.29
N TYR A 78 27.33 0.03 13.49
CA TYR A 78 26.52 0.94 14.28
C TYR A 78 26.92 2.37 13.97
N VAL A 79 25.99 3.14 13.45
CA VAL A 79 26.19 4.55 13.10
C VAL A 79 25.46 5.44 14.13
N PRO A 80 26.14 6.28 14.89
CA PRO A 80 25.49 7.21 15.80
C PRO A 80 24.82 8.34 15.02
N VAL A 81 23.57 8.62 15.37
CA VAL A 81 22.84 9.81 14.92
C VAL A 81 22.97 10.95 15.94
N ARG A 82 22.41 12.12 15.68
CA ARG A 82 22.64 13.36 16.43
C ARG A 82 22.42 13.30 17.93
N ASP A 83 21.50 12.45 18.41
CA ASP A 83 21.19 12.25 19.83
C ASP A 83 21.98 11.10 20.48
N GLY A 84 22.96 10.56 19.75
CA GLY A 84 23.81 9.44 20.21
C GLY A 84 23.17 8.06 20.00
N THR A 85 21.92 7.97 19.56
CA THR A 85 21.29 6.70 19.21
C THR A 85 22.06 6.02 18.09
N ARG A 86 22.32 4.72 18.22
CA ARG A 86 23.11 3.95 17.27
C ARG A 86 22.21 3.13 16.37
N LEU A 87 22.22 3.46 15.07
CA LEU A 87 21.45 2.73 14.05
C LEU A 87 22.32 1.66 13.40
N ALA A 88 21.73 0.49 13.17
CA ALA A 88 22.41 -0.60 12.47
C ALA A 88 22.29 -0.37 10.95
N VAL A 89 23.45 -0.41 10.27
CA VAL A 89 23.60 -0.04 8.87
C VAL A 89 24.41 -1.11 8.16
N ASP A 90 23.91 -1.59 7.02
CA ASP A 90 24.63 -2.45 6.09
C ASP A 90 25.14 -1.62 4.91
N VAL A 91 26.37 -1.87 4.51
CA VAL A 91 27.00 -1.29 3.32
C VAL A 91 27.42 -2.42 2.39
N TYR A 92 26.87 -2.43 1.20
CA TYR A 92 27.20 -3.36 0.13
C TYR A 92 28.07 -2.61 -0.88
N ARG A 93 29.32 -3.09 -1.06
CA ARG A 93 30.28 -2.47 -1.99
C ARG A 93 30.59 -3.41 -3.14
N PRO A 94 30.50 -2.95 -4.40
CA PRO A 94 30.86 -3.78 -5.53
C PRO A 94 32.34 -4.11 -5.56
N LEU A 95 32.66 -5.29 -6.06
CA LEU A 95 34.02 -5.81 -6.22
C LEU A 95 34.30 -6.07 -7.71
N ALA A 96 35.54 -5.82 -8.10
CA ALA A 96 36.11 -6.27 -9.37
C ALA A 96 37.32 -7.12 -9.09
N ASN A 97 37.38 -8.35 -9.62
CA ASN A 97 38.48 -9.31 -9.36
C ASN A 97 38.78 -9.47 -7.86
N GLY A 98 37.75 -9.57 -7.04
CA GLY A 98 37.85 -9.76 -5.59
C GLY A 98 38.33 -8.54 -4.78
N LYS A 99 38.51 -7.38 -5.40
CA LYS A 99 38.92 -6.14 -4.73
C LYS A 99 37.79 -5.13 -4.72
N PRO A 100 37.60 -4.38 -3.63
CA PRO A 100 36.63 -3.28 -3.59
C PRO A 100 36.86 -2.30 -4.71
N ALA A 101 35.75 -1.81 -5.29
CA ALA A 101 35.78 -0.81 -6.35
C ALA A 101 36.64 0.39 -5.93
N GLU A 102 37.53 0.81 -6.80
CA GLU A 102 38.38 1.97 -6.59
C GLU A 102 37.61 3.28 -6.80
N GLY A 103 38.04 4.35 -6.10
CA GLY A 103 37.46 5.66 -6.20
C GLY A 103 36.15 5.83 -5.39
N ARG A 104 35.46 6.93 -5.69
CA ARG A 104 34.23 7.33 -5.00
C ARG A 104 33.02 7.03 -5.87
N LEU A 105 32.16 6.13 -5.41
CA LEU A 105 30.98 5.69 -6.14
C LEU A 105 29.71 6.38 -5.62
N PRO A 106 28.70 6.55 -6.50
CA PRO A 106 27.39 7.02 -6.07
C PRO A 106 26.68 5.96 -5.20
N VAL A 107 25.81 6.45 -4.30
CA VAL A 107 25.18 5.61 -3.30
C VAL A 107 23.68 5.55 -3.53
N VAL A 108 23.11 4.34 -3.44
CA VAL A 108 21.68 4.12 -3.32
C VAL A 108 21.39 3.71 -1.88
N PHE A 109 20.47 4.43 -1.25
CA PHE A 109 20.16 4.28 0.17
C PHE A 109 18.73 3.80 0.39
N ASN A 110 18.55 2.86 1.31
CA ASN A 110 17.27 2.39 1.79
C ASN A 110 17.18 2.56 3.30
N TYR A 111 16.13 3.24 3.78
CA TYR A 111 15.87 3.46 5.20
C TYR A 111 14.57 2.79 5.60
N SER A 112 14.63 1.85 6.53
CA SER A 112 13.55 0.90 6.76
C SER A 112 13.35 0.56 8.23
N ARG A 113 12.09 0.31 8.64
CA ARG A 113 11.79 -0.37 9.90
C ARG A 113 11.90 -1.89 9.79
N TYR A 114 11.89 -2.42 8.57
CA TYR A 114 12.06 -3.84 8.32
C TYR A 114 13.53 -4.23 8.49
N TRP A 115 13.78 -5.46 8.96
CA TRP A 115 15.15 -5.91 9.22
C TRP A 115 16.04 -5.78 7.97
N ARG A 116 17.26 -5.29 8.19
CA ARG A 116 18.26 -5.15 7.12
C ARG A 116 18.80 -6.50 6.65
N ALA A 117 18.87 -7.49 7.57
CA ALA A 117 19.29 -8.84 7.30
C ALA A 117 18.82 -9.78 8.42
N THR A 118 18.75 -11.07 8.13
CA THR A 118 18.30 -12.12 9.06
C THR A 118 19.41 -13.16 9.27
N GLU A 119 19.71 -13.47 10.51
CA GLU A 119 20.63 -14.56 10.87
C GLU A 119 19.88 -15.89 10.76
N LEU A 120 20.40 -16.81 9.93
CA LEU A 120 19.79 -18.12 9.71
C LEU A 120 20.38 -19.17 10.66
N PRO A 121 19.68 -20.30 10.90
CA PRO A 121 20.14 -21.34 11.82
C PRO A 121 21.48 -22.00 11.43
N ASP A 122 21.86 -21.98 10.16
CA ASP A 122 23.14 -22.49 9.66
C ASP A 122 24.31 -21.51 9.84
N GLY A 123 24.05 -20.36 10.48
CA GLY A 123 25.03 -19.29 10.69
C GLY A 123 25.25 -18.38 9.49
N SER A 124 24.55 -18.59 8.38
CA SER A 124 24.51 -17.63 7.28
C SER A 124 23.61 -16.44 7.60
N THR A 125 23.73 -15.39 6.81
CA THR A 125 22.89 -14.19 6.91
C THR A 125 22.11 -14.03 5.62
N GLU A 126 20.80 -14.09 5.68
CA GLU A 126 19.93 -13.71 4.57
C GLU A 126 19.89 -12.18 4.44
N THR A 127 20.22 -11.69 3.28
CA THR A 127 20.31 -10.27 2.98
C THR A 127 19.36 -9.89 1.84
N TYR A 128 19.35 -8.62 1.44
CA TYR A 128 18.60 -8.14 0.27
C TYR A 128 19.07 -8.73 -1.08
N VAL A 129 20.22 -9.35 -1.11
CA VAL A 129 20.83 -9.97 -2.28
C VAL A 129 21.09 -11.46 -2.09
N GLY A 130 20.35 -12.09 -1.19
CA GLY A 130 20.42 -13.52 -0.91
C GLY A 130 21.23 -13.88 0.35
N ALA A 131 21.37 -15.19 0.61
CA ALA A 131 22.04 -15.70 1.79
C ALA A 131 23.57 -15.62 1.63
N MET A 132 24.25 -15.08 2.65
CA MET A 132 25.70 -14.91 2.71
C MET A 132 26.26 -15.52 4.00
N LYS A 133 27.41 -16.21 3.92
CA LYS A 133 28.17 -16.56 5.12
C LYS A 133 29.01 -15.37 5.59
N PRO A 134 29.26 -15.22 6.90
CA PRO A 134 30.12 -14.16 7.41
C PRO A 134 31.48 -14.15 6.72
N GLY A 135 31.93 -12.97 6.25
CA GLY A 135 33.22 -12.81 5.56
C GLY A 135 33.27 -13.30 4.11
N GLN A 136 32.17 -13.79 3.55
CA GLN A 136 32.12 -14.15 2.13
C GLN A 136 31.83 -12.95 1.24
N THR A 137 32.48 -12.96 0.07
CA THR A 137 32.06 -12.16 -1.10
C THR A 137 31.10 -12.99 -1.93
N GLN A 138 30.06 -12.37 -2.46
CA GLN A 138 29.07 -13.06 -3.29
C GLN A 138 29.22 -12.67 -4.75
N SER A 139 29.17 -13.68 -5.63
CA SER A 139 29.16 -13.48 -7.07
C SER A 139 27.82 -12.90 -7.52
N LEU A 140 27.86 -11.81 -8.25
CA LEU A 140 26.67 -11.21 -8.89
C LEU A 140 26.17 -12.04 -10.07
N ILE A 141 27.05 -12.90 -10.64
CA ILE A 141 26.69 -13.81 -11.73
C ILE A 141 25.86 -14.97 -11.16
N ASP A 142 26.28 -15.57 -10.05
CA ASP A 142 25.54 -16.66 -9.41
C ASP A 142 24.17 -16.19 -8.92
N GLU A 143 24.09 -14.96 -8.46
CA GLU A 143 22.84 -14.33 -8.08
C GLU A 143 21.90 -14.07 -9.29
N ALA A 144 22.44 -13.60 -10.42
CA ALA A 144 21.67 -13.45 -11.64
C ALA A 144 21.12 -14.80 -12.16
N LEU A 145 21.88 -15.88 -11.98
CA LEU A 145 21.44 -17.25 -12.29
C LEU A 145 20.42 -17.78 -11.26
N ALA A 146 20.56 -17.41 -9.99
CA ALA A 146 19.59 -17.75 -8.94
C ALA A 146 18.25 -17.03 -9.14
N ARG A 147 18.25 -15.81 -9.67
CA ARG A 147 17.04 -15.05 -10.08
C ARG A 147 16.20 -15.81 -11.10
N GLY A 148 16.83 -16.45 -12.07
CA GLY A 148 16.15 -17.34 -13.04
C GLY A 148 15.53 -18.57 -12.41
N ARG A 149 15.79 -18.83 -11.11
CA ARG A 149 15.25 -19.95 -10.30
C ARG A 149 14.37 -19.49 -9.13
N GLY A 150 13.90 -18.22 -9.13
CA GLY A 150 13.06 -17.68 -8.05
C GLY A 150 13.82 -17.02 -6.90
N GLY A 151 15.13 -16.73 -7.03
CA GLY A 151 15.93 -16.06 -5.99
C GLY A 151 15.62 -14.56 -5.85
N GLU A 152 15.68 -14.08 -4.59
CA GLU A 152 15.14 -12.77 -4.17
C GLU A 152 16.14 -11.61 -4.30
N ASP A 153 16.30 -11.00 -5.47
CA ASP A 153 16.81 -9.61 -5.54
C ASP A 153 15.62 -8.63 -5.47
N ARG A 154 15.08 -8.49 -4.28
CA ARG A 154 13.79 -7.80 -4.04
C ARG A 154 13.73 -6.37 -4.53
N GLN A 155 14.87 -5.66 -4.56
CA GLN A 155 14.91 -4.23 -4.92
C GLN A 155 15.79 -3.93 -6.14
N GLY A 156 16.32 -4.93 -6.83
CA GLY A 156 17.28 -4.70 -7.90
C GLY A 156 18.68 -4.31 -7.41
N VAL A 157 19.01 -4.67 -6.17
CA VAL A 157 20.28 -4.29 -5.53
C VAL A 157 21.47 -4.91 -6.26
N GLY A 158 21.39 -6.19 -6.65
CA GLY A 158 22.42 -6.85 -7.42
C GLY A 158 22.70 -6.14 -8.74
N LEU A 159 21.66 -5.73 -9.46
CA LEU A 159 21.79 -4.95 -10.70
C LEU A 159 22.51 -3.61 -10.42
N LEU A 160 22.16 -2.90 -9.37
CA LEU A 160 22.82 -1.64 -9.01
C LEU A 160 24.28 -1.85 -8.68
N LEU A 161 24.64 -2.90 -7.93
CA LEU A 161 26.02 -3.24 -7.60
C LEU A 161 26.84 -3.56 -8.88
N GLN A 162 26.28 -4.36 -9.82
CA GLN A 162 26.92 -4.64 -11.12
C GLN A 162 27.25 -3.36 -11.89
N HIS A 163 26.36 -2.37 -11.80
CA HIS A 163 26.51 -1.08 -12.47
C HIS A 163 27.33 -0.05 -11.65
N GLY A 164 27.97 -0.43 -10.54
CA GLY A 164 28.90 0.42 -9.78
C GLY A 164 28.21 1.44 -8.89
N TYR A 165 27.13 1.04 -8.26
CA TYR A 165 26.53 1.74 -7.13
C TYR A 165 26.92 1.04 -5.83
N ILE A 166 27.10 1.80 -4.75
CA ILE A 166 27.13 1.26 -3.40
C ILE A 166 25.70 1.25 -2.90
N PHE A 167 25.26 0.15 -2.30
CA PHE A 167 23.97 0.08 -1.65
C PHE A 167 24.15 0.18 -0.14
N VAL A 168 23.40 1.07 0.50
CA VAL A 168 23.37 1.24 1.95
C VAL A 168 21.96 1.00 2.47
N ARG A 169 21.82 0.16 3.50
CA ARG A 169 20.55 -0.07 4.17
C ARG A 169 20.69 0.21 5.66
N ALA A 170 19.84 1.10 6.19
CA ALA A 170 19.78 1.39 7.62
C ALA A 170 18.44 0.96 8.20
N GLU A 171 18.46 0.36 9.37
CA GLU A 171 17.25 0.13 10.18
C GLU A 171 16.89 1.39 10.96
N ALA A 172 15.58 1.71 10.97
CA ALA A 172 15.05 2.82 11.77
C ALA A 172 15.34 2.61 13.26
N ARG A 173 15.36 3.69 14.03
CA ARG A 173 15.48 3.61 15.49
C ARG A 173 14.43 2.67 16.08
N GLY A 174 14.78 1.89 17.07
CA GLY A 174 13.90 0.93 17.72
C GLY A 174 13.42 -0.22 16.82
N ALA A 175 14.06 -0.45 15.67
CA ALA A 175 13.78 -1.57 14.79
C ALA A 175 15.02 -2.47 14.61
N GLY A 176 14.83 -3.76 14.38
CA GLY A 176 15.91 -4.69 14.08
C GLY A 176 17.02 -4.72 15.12
N ALA A 177 18.25 -4.47 14.71
CA ALA A 177 19.40 -4.34 15.60
C ALA A 177 19.68 -2.89 16.03
N SER A 178 18.93 -1.89 15.54
CA SER A 178 19.08 -0.49 15.91
C SER A 178 18.64 -0.24 17.35
N PHE A 179 19.36 0.65 18.02
CA PHE A 179 18.99 1.19 19.33
C PHE A 179 17.88 2.25 19.20
N GLY A 180 17.42 2.73 20.36
CA GLY A 180 16.42 3.79 20.47
C GLY A 180 15.00 3.26 20.66
N VAL A 181 14.12 4.20 21.01
CA VAL A 181 12.69 3.97 21.25
C VAL A 181 11.93 4.78 20.22
N ARG A 182 10.92 4.17 19.62
CA ARG A 182 9.96 4.85 18.74
C ARG A 182 8.70 5.19 19.50
N ASN A 183 8.12 6.35 19.18
CA ASN A 183 6.80 6.72 19.62
C ASN A 183 5.85 6.82 18.41
N GLY A 184 5.90 5.82 17.53
CA GLY A 184 5.18 5.74 16.26
C GLY A 184 6.12 5.64 15.07
N ASP A 185 5.54 5.39 13.91
CA ASP A 185 6.23 5.28 12.63
C ASP A 185 6.26 6.62 11.88
N LEU A 186 7.25 6.78 10.99
CA LEU A 186 7.38 7.95 10.12
C LEU A 186 7.45 9.27 10.89
N SER A 187 8.13 9.27 12.01
CA SER A 187 8.26 10.42 12.89
C SER A 187 9.26 11.47 12.37
N GLY A 188 9.16 12.71 12.87
CA GLY A 188 10.15 13.74 12.58
C GLY A 188 11.56 13.38 13.03
N ARG A 189 11.71 12.50 14.04
CA ARG A 189 13.00 11.93 14.43
C ARG A 189 13.58 11.05 13.34
N GLU A 190 12.76 10.17 12.75
CA GLU A 190 13.19 9.31 11.65
C GLU A 190 13.62 10.12 10.41
N ALA A 191 12.95 11.23 10.10
CA ALA A 191 13.38 12.15 9.06
C ALA A 191 14.81 12.66 9.30
N GLN A 192 15.09 13.03 10.53
CA GLN A 192 16.40 13.54 10.93
C GLN A 192 17.45 12.44 11.04
N ASP A 193 17.07 11.23 11.48
CA ASP A 193 17.96 10.06 11.49
C ASP A 193 18.40 9.70 10.08
N GLY A 194 17.46 9.63 9.14
CA GLY A 194 17.79 9.37 7.74
C GLY A 194 18.73 10.43 7.15
N ARG A 195 18.54 11.71 7.52
CA ARG A 195 19.47 12.78 7.17
C ARG A 195 20.86 12.53 7.76
N ASP A 196 20.96 12.17 9.05
CA ASP A 196 22.25 11.93 9.71
C ASP A 196 23.00 10.74 9.07
N ILE A 197 22.27 9.69 8.65
CA ILE A 197 22.86 8.58 7.90
C ILE A 197 23.37 9.06 6.54
N ILE A 198 22.64 9.91 5.81
CA ILE A 198 23.13 10.48 4.53
C ILE A 198 24.38 11.35 4.77
N ASP A 199 24.40 12.14 5.84
CA ASP A 199 25.58 12.91 6.22
C ASP A 199 26.77 12.01 6.58
N TRP A 200 26.52 10.87 7.25
CA TRP A 200 27.56 9.86 7.51
C TRP A 200 28.05 9.22 6.21
N ILE A 201 27.17 8.83 5.29
CA ILE A 201 27.52 8.29 3.97
C ILE A 201 28.44 9.27 3.24
N ASN A 202 28.10 10.55 3.22
CA ASN A 202 28.87 11.57 2.48
C ASN A 202 30.28 11.82 3.05
N ARG A 203 30.50 11.46 4.33
CA ARG A 203 31.84 11.51 4.94
C ARG A 203 32.72 10.30 4.63
N GLN A 204 32.14 9.23 4.05
CA GLN A 204 32.91 8.03 3.77
C GLN A 204 33.85 8.22 2.55
N PRO A 205 35.05 7.67 2.59
CA PRO A 205 36.03 7.82 1.49
C PRO A 205 35.57 7.20 0.17
N TRP A 206 34.68 6.21 0.23
CA TRP A 206 34.13 5.51 -0.92
C TRP A 206 32.89 6.19 -1.55
N ALA A 207 32.28 7.17 -0.91
CA ALA A 207 31.05 7.82 -1.39
C ALA A 207 31.35 9.05 -2.25
N SER A 208 30.67 9.18 -3.39
CA SER A 208 30.83 10.32 -4.32
C SER A 208 30.19 11.62 -3.82
N GLY A 209 29.38 11.56 -2.77
CA GLY A 209 28.58 12.70 -2.28
C GLY A 209 27.23 12.86 -2.98
N LYS A 210 26.87 11.93 -3.88
CA LYS A 210 25.52 11.86 -4.48
C LYS A 210 24.80 10.60 -3.99
N VAL A 211 23.59 10.80 -3.47
CA VAL A 211 22.73 9.74 -2.90
C VAL A 211 21.37 9.78 -3.60
N ALA A 212 20.85 8.61 -3.92
CA ALA A 212 19.43 8.40 -4.23
C ALA A 212 18.82 7.42 -3.24
N MET A 213 17.49 7.42 -3.10
CA MET A 213 16.79 6.43 -2.28
C MET A 213 15.85 5.59 -3.12
N ILE A 214 15.66 4.33 -2.72
CA ILE A 214 14.72 3.38 -3.31
C ILE A 214 13.98 2.61 -2.20
N GLY A 215 12.80 2.09 -2.50
CA GLY A 215 12.03 1.23 -1.59
C GLY A 215 10.53 1.37 -1.77
N GLY A 216 9.76 0.38 -1.29
CA GLY A 216 8.32 0.34 -1.39
C GLY A 216 7.61 0.43 -0.04
N SER A 217 6.33 0.80 -0.03
CA SER A 217 5.52 0.85 1.17
C SER A 217 6.12 1.80 2.22
N TYR A 218 6.38 1.31 3.44
CA TYR A 218 7.09 2.08 4.46
C TYR A 218 8.42 2.65 3.95
N GLU A 219 9.18 1.87 3.17
CA GLU A 219 10.45 2.33 2.59
C GLU A 219 10.24 3.36 1.47
N GLY A 220 9.07 3.41 0.85
CA GLY A 220 8.65 4.49 -0.05
C GLY A 220 8.29 5.76 0.72
N MET A 221 7.53 5.61 1.81
CA MET A 221 7.17 6.71 2.69
C MET A 221 8.40 7.34 3.37
N SER A 222 9.34 6.52 3.83
CA SER A 222 10.57 6.99 4.49
C SER A 222 11.45 7.84 3.57
N GLN A 223 11.43 7.60 2.24
CA GLN A 223 12.14 8.43 1.27
C GLN A 223 11.57 9.86 1.24
N HIS A 224 10.26 10.00 1.18
CA HIS A 224 9.60 11.31 1.25
C HIS A 224 9.88 12.01 2.58
N LEU A 225 9.83 11.24 3.66
CA LEU A 225 10.12 11.75 5.00
C LEU A 225 11.55 12.29 5.11
N VAL A 226 12.55 11.52 4.68
CA VAL A 226 13.97 11.93 4.68
C VAL A 226 14.19 13.10 3.74
N ALA A 227 13.59 13.11 2.54
CA ALA A 227 13.68 14.23 1.61
C ALA A 227 13.13 15.54 2.19
N SER A 228 12.12 15.47 3.07
CA SER A 228 11.57 16.65 3.76
C SER A 228 12.58 17.33 4.72
N ALA A 229 13.58 16.57 5.18
CA ALA A 229 14.70 17.10 5.99
C ALA A 229 15.83 17.71 5.15
N ALA A 230 15.71 17.67 3.81
CA ALA A 230 16.62 18.23 2.83
C ALA A 230 18.12 17.87 3.09
N PRO A 231 18.50 16.59 3.21
CA PRO A 231 19.89 16.21 3.45
C PRO A 231 20.76 16.58 2.24
N LYS A 232 21.94 17.10 2.51
CA LYS A 232 22.89 17.44 1.45
C LYS A 232 23.30 16.18 0.69
N GLY A 233 23.24 16.23 -0.64
CA GLY A 233 23.62 15.12 -1.51
C GLY A 233 22.50 14.16 -1.88
N LEU A 234 21.32 14.22 -1.25
CA LEU A 234 20.15 13.49 -1.73
C LEU A 234 19.60 14.21 -2.97
N VAL A 235 19.73 13.57 -4.13
CA VAL A 235 19.36 14.19 -5.42
C VAL A 235 18.14 13.57 -6.07
N ALA A 236 17.82 12.31 -5.75
CA ALA A 236 16.68 11.61 -6.33
C ALA A 236 16.09 10.57 -5.37
N ILE A 237 14.78 10.32 -5.50
CA ILE A 237 14.09 9.23 -4.80
C ILE A 237 13.22 8.45 -5.79
N PHE A 238 13.01 7.16 -5.49
CA PHE A 238 12.14 6.27 -6.26
C PHE A 238 11.16 5.57 -5.29
N PRO A 239 10.18 6.32 -4.77
CA PRO A 239 9.21 5.76 -3.84
C PRO A 239 8.18 4.90 -4.59
N MET A 240 7.92 3.71 -4.07
CA MET A 240 6.93 2.78 -4.62
C MET A 240 5.78 2.61 -3.62
N VAL A 241 4.56 2.59 -4.11
CA VAL A 241 3.34 2.26 -3.36
C VAL A 241 3.28 2.93 -1.98
N ALA A 242 3.68 4.20 -1.93
CA ALA A 242 3.79 4.99 -0.71
C ALA A 242 2.49 5.76 -0.43
N THR A 243 2.00 5.73 0.81
CA THR A 243 0.86 6.55 1.20
C THR A 243 1.20 8.03 1.22
N PHE A 244 0.24 8.87 0.89
CA PHE A 244 0.34 10.32 0.87
C PHE A 244 -0.39 10.97 2.06
N ASP A 245 -1.66 10.65 2.21
CA ASP A 245 -2.51 11.06 3.33
C ASP A 245 -2.86 9.84 4.17
N GLU A 246 -2.10 9.59 5.23
CA GLU A 246 -2.20 8.40 6.06
C GLU A 246 -3.58 8.24 6.70
N TYR A 247 -4.22 9.34 7.08
CA TYR A 247 -5.59 9.30 7.59
C TYR A 247 -6.58 8.77 6.54
N ARG A 248 -6.43 9.18 5.27
CA ARG A 248 -7.29 8.74 4.17
C ARG A 248 -6.98 7.32 3.72
N ALA A 249 -5.71 6.97 3.62
CA ALA A 249 -5.27 5.71 3.04
C ALA A 249 -5.45 4.54 3.99
N SER A 250 -4.93 4.66 5.20
CA SER A 250 -4.69 3.52 6.07
C SER A 250 -5.73 3.36 7.15
N TRP A 251 -6.36 4.47 7.61
CA TRP A 251 -7.14 4.40 8.84
C TRP A 251 -8.64 4.61 8.63
N SER A 252 -9.05 5.79 8.24
CA SER A 252 -10.47 6.13 8.31
C SER A 252 -10.87 7.32 7.43
N GLY A 253 -10.23 7.51 6.29
CA GLY A 253 -10.51 8.66 5.42
C GLY A 253 -11.96 8.83 5.00
N SER A 254 -12.69 7.73 5.00
CA SER A 254 -14.14 7.64 4.80
C SER A 254 -14.96 7.62 6.11
N GLY A 255 -14.31 7.69 7.28
CA GLY A 255 -14.90 7.49 8.59
C GLY A 255 -15.06 6.04 9.03
N ILE A 256 -14.66 5.08 8.20
CA ILE A 256 -14.71 3.65 8.46
C ILE A 256 -13.29 3.12 8.67
N LEU A 257 -13.04 2.48 9.82
CA LEU A 257 -11.72 1.96 10.14
C LEU A 257 -11.38 0.74 9.27
N ARG A 258 -10.21 0.76 8.63
CA ARG A 258 -9.69 -0.36 7.86
C ARG A 258 -8.89 -1.31 8.74
N LYS A 259 -9.20 -2.60 8.65
CA LYS A 259 -8.63 -3.64 9.53
C LYS A 259 -7.16 -3.95 9.22
N TYR A 260 -6.73 -3.82 7.97
CA TYR A 260 -5.36 -4.20 7.57
C TYR A 260 -4.28 -3.45 8.36
N GLY A 261 -4.52 -2.19 8.70
CA GLY A 261 -3.59 -1.40 9.50
C GLY A 261 -3.34 -1.98 10.88
N LEU A 262 -4.38 -2.55 11.54
CA LEU A 262 -4.23 -3.25 12.81
C LEU A 262 -3.40 -4.52 12.68
N ALA A 263 -3.61 -5.32 11.61
CA ALA A 263 -2.83 -6.52 11.34
C ALA A 263 -1.37 -6.19 11.09
N TRP A 264 -1.11 -5.14 10.30
CA TRP A 264 0.23 -4.66 10.05
C TRP A 264 0.94 -4.23 11.33
N LEU A 265 0.28 -3.42 12.18
CA LEU A 265 0.84 -3.01 13.47
C LEU A 265 1.14 -4.20 14.39
N ALA A 266 0.23 -5.17 14.47
CA ALA A 266 0.43 -6.38 15.27
C ALA A 266 1.61 -7.22 14.77
N ARG A 267 1.80 -7.30 13.44
CA ARG A 267 2.93 -7.97 12.82
C ARG A 267 4.25 -7.26 13.15
N GLU A 268 4.27 -5.94 12.98
CA GLU A 268 5.49 -5.15 13.19
C GLU A 268 5.88 -5.08 14.67
N ALA A 269 4.92 -5.00 15.58
CA ALA A 269 5.18 -5.10 17.01
C ALA A 269 5.80 -6.45 17.41
N ARG A 270 5.34 -7.55 16.79
CA ARG A 270 5.99 -8.87 16.97
C ARG A 270 7.41 -8.89 16.41
N ARG A 271 7.66 -8.26 15.25
CA ARG A 271 8.98 -8.17 14.63
C ARG A 271 9.94 -7.33 15.47
N ASP A 272 9.48 -6.21 16.01
CA ASP A 272 10.26 -5.31 16.86
C ASP A 272 10.31 -5.77 18.33
N GLY A 273 9.40 -6.65 18.70
CA GLY A 273 9.14 -7.03 20.08
C GLY A 273 10.25 -7.84 20.74
N VAL A 274 10.06 -7.99 22.04
CA VAL A 274 10.96 -8.68 22.96
C VAL A 274 10.96 -10.20 22.74
N GLN A 275 10.04 -10.73 21.95
CA GLN A 275 9.94 -12.16 21.65
C GLN A 275 10.81 -12.53 20.45
N SER A 276 11.75 -13.44 20.68
CA SER A 276 12.58 -14.05 19.65
C SER A 276 11.75 -14.93 18.71
N GLY A 277 12.03 -14.90 17.42
CA GLY A 277 11.67 -16.00 16.54
C GLY A 277 10.60 -15.73 15.49
N ILE A 278 10.63 -14.58 14.80
CA ILE A 278 9.78 -14.39 13.60
C ILE A 278 10.65 -14.00 12.42
N SER A 279 10.63 -14.84 11.39
CA SER A 279 11.26 -14.56 10.09
C SER A 279 10.66 -13.33 9.43
N GLY A 280 11.50 -12.47 8.87
CA GLY A 280 11.10 -11.18 8.32
C GLY A 280 10.41 -11.20 6.96
N SER A 281 10.42 -12.29 6.22
CA SER A 281 10.00 -12.29 4.82
C SER A 281 8.70 -13.02 4.53
N THR A 282 8.35 -14.02 5.30
CA THR A 282 7.10 -14.76 5.17
C THR A 282 6.51 -15.01 6.54
N ILE A 283 5.32 -14.51 6.78
CA ILE A 283 4.55 -14.89 7.95
C ILE A 283 4.02 -16.29 7.69
N ASN A 284 4.84 -17.29 7.94
CA ASN A 284 4.33 -18.64 8.15
C ASN A 284 4.11 -18.80 9.67
N PRO A 285 2.87 -18.86 10.17
CA PRO A 285 2.59 -19.09 11.58
C PRO A 285 3.14 -20.44 12.07
N ALA A 286 3.44 -21.37 11.16
CA ALA A 286 4.04 -22.68 11.42
C ALA A 286 5.57 -22.67 11.38
N ASP A 287 6.22 -21.56 10.99
CA ASP A 287 7.67 -21.47 10.99
C ASP A 287 8.20 -21.28 12.41
N THR A 288 8.56 -22.38 13.03
CA THR A 288 9.22 -22.44 14.33
C THR A 288 10.74 -22.19 14.24
N SER A 289 11.28 -21.84 13.06
CA SER A 289 12.68 -21.52 12.89
C SER A 289 13.01 -20.24 13.70
N ARG A 290 14.01 -20.35 14.57
CA ARG A 290 14.49 -19.25 15.41
C ARG A 290 15.37 -18.30 14.59
N THR A 291 14.79 -17.62 13.61
CA THR A 291 15.50 -16.57 12.89
C THR A 291 15.54 -15.29 13.73
N MET A 292 16.67 -14.62 13.70
CA MET A 292 16.90 -13.36 14.44
C MET A 292 17.40 -12.30 13.46
N VAL A 293 17.17 -11.03 13.79
CA VAL A 293 17.82 -9.95 13.06
C VAL A 293 19.34 -10.14 13.12
N ALA A 294 20.01 -9.97 11.99
CA ALA A 294 21.44 -10.17 11.92
C ALA A 294 22.21 -9.15 12.79
N ARG A 295 23.25 -9.63 13.46
CA ARG A 295 24.18 -8.80 14.23
C ARG A 295 24.91 -7.82 13.30
N VAL A 296 25.40 -6.74 13.87
CA VAL A 296 26.40 -5.89 13.25
C VAL A 296 27.77 -6.59 13.39
N ASP A 297 28.68 -6.43 12.41
CA ASP A 297 29.94 -7.19 12.35
C ASP A 297 30.79 -7.07 13.63
N ALA A 298 30.78 -5.89 14.26
CA ALA A 298 31.49 -5.66 15.51
C ALA A 298 30.81 -6.27 16.76
N ASP A 299 29.57 -6.74 16.63
CA ASP A 299 28.77 -7.34 17.69
C ASP A 299 28.92 -8.89 17.68
N VAL A 300 30.13 -9.36 17.80
CA VAL A 300 30.50 -10.78 17.64
C VAL A 300 29.69 -11.70 18.56
N ASP A 301 29.45 -11.29 19.79
CA ASP A 301 28.73 -12.06 20.80
C ASP A 301 27.23 -11.76 20.88
N GLY A 302 26.72 -10.83 20.08
CA GLY A 302 25.31 -10.45 20.02
C GLY A 302 24.82 -9.60 21.19
N ARG A 303 25.72 -9.15 22.06
CA ARG A 303 25.36 -8.38 23.26
C ARG A 303 24.76 -7.01 22.91
N GLN A 304 25.26 -6.35 21.86
CA GLN A 304 24.77 -5.05 21.47
C GLN A 304 23.36 -5.18 20.84
N ARG A 305 23.14 -6.19 20.00
CA ARG A 305 21.79 -6.51 19.48
C ARG A 305 20.80 -6.80 20.62
N GLU A 306 21.23 -7.58 21.60
CA GLU A 306 20.40 -7.87 22.78
C GLU A 306 20.16 -6.62 23.62
N ALA A 307 21.14 -5.75 23.81
CA ALA A 307 20.98 -4.47 24.50
C ALA A 307 19.96 -3.57 23.77
N ALA A 308 20.05 -3.47 22.44
CA ALA A 308 19.07 -2.75 21.64
C ALA A 308 17.64 -3.32 21.79
N ARG A 309 17.53 -4.66 21.85
CA ARG A 309 16.27 -5.34 22.11
C ARG A 309 15.73 -5.07 23.52
N GLN A 310 16.60 -5.00 24.54
CA GLN A 310 16.20 -4.66 25.91
C GLN A 310 15.73 -3.20 26.03
N GLU A 311 16.38 -2.28 25.35
CA GLU A 311 15.98 -0.86 25.33
C GLU A 311 14.55 -0.69 24.79
N ARG A 312 14.15 -1.50 23.81
CA ARG A 312 12.78 -1.52 23.25
C ARG A 312 11.70 -1.98 24.22
N ARG A 313 12.03 -2.61 25.35
CA ARG A 313 11.03 -2.92 26.38
C ARG A 313 10.36 -1.67 26.96
N SER A 314 11.00 -0.52 26.83
CA SER A 314 10.42 0.78 27.18
C SER A 314 9.58 1.40 26.04
N ASP A 315 9.59 0.79 24.85
CA ASP A 315 8.78 1.25 23.72
C ASP A 315 7.36 0.71 23.83
N PRO A 316 6.35 1.57 24.03
CA PRO A 316 4.96 1.14 24.13
C PRO A 316 4.48 0.35 22.90
N ASP A 317 4.99 0.68 21.71
CA ASP A 317 4.55 0.07 20.45
C ASP A 317 5.17 -1.31 20.24
N ALA A 318 6.36 -1.55 20.76
CA ALA A 318 6.98 -2.87 20.75
C ALA A 318 6.35 -3.84 21.77
N VAL A 319 5.85 -3.30 22.88
CA VAL A 319 5.22 -4.09 23.96
C VAL A 319 3.75 -4.35 23.68
N ASN A 320 3.03 -3.35 23.17
CA ASN A 320 1.60 -3.43 22.89
C ASN A 320 1.28 -2.90 21.49
N PRO A 321 0.95 -3.78 20.53
CA PRO A 321 0.66 -3.38 19.15
C PRO A 321 -0.51 -2.41 19.04
N MET A 322 -1.41 -2.38 20.02
CA MET A 322 -2.53 -1.43 20.04
C MET A 322 -2.13 -0.04 20.52
N SER A 323 -0.94 0.11 21.10
CA SER A 323 -0.49 1.37 21.69
C SER A 323 -0.39 2.50 20.65
N TYR A 324 0.21 2.22 19.50
CA TYR A 324 0.28 3.17 18.39
C TYR A 324 -1.12 3.54 17.88
N PHE A 325 -1.97 2.53 17.66
CA PHE A 325 -3.33 2.71 17.19
C PHE A 325 -4.18 3.58 18.15
N THR A 326 -4.12 3.29 19.44
CA THR A 326 -4.90 4.03 20.45
C THR A 326 -4.40 5.46 20.65
N ARG A 327 -3.12 5.72 20.41
CA ARG A 327 -2.57 7.07 20.46
C ARG A 327 -2.89 7.93 19.24
N GLN A 328 -3.25 7.32 18.11
CA GLN A 328 -3.57 8.06 16.87
C GLN A 328 -4.91 8.78 16.95
N SER A 329 -5.85 8.26 17.74
CA SER A 329 -7.17 8.83 17.85
C SER A 329 -7.79 8.51 19.23
N PRO A 330 -8.38 9.49 19.93
CA PRO A 330 -9.20 9.23 21.10
C PRO A 330 -10.33 8.22 20.83
N ALA A 331 -10.93 8.26 19.64
CA ALA A 331 -11.95 7.29 19.24
C ALA A 331 -11.38 5.87 19.14
N ALA A 332 -10.15 5.70 18.66
CA ALA A 332 -9.47 4.41 18.65
C ALA A 332 -9.16 3.91 20.06
N GLY A 333 -8.70 4.81 20.94
CA GLY A 333 -8.50 4.50 22.36
C GLY A 333 -9.79 4.05 23.05
N GLU A 334 -10.87 4.76 22.80
CA GLU A 334 -12.19 4.43 23.37
C GLU A 334 -12.75 3.11 22.80
N LEU A 335 -12.56 2.84 21.50
CA LEU A 335 -12.91 1.56 20.87
C LEU A 335 -12.26 0.39 21.60
N VAL A 336 -10.94 0.45 21.78
CA VAL A 336 -10.16 -0.59 22.46
C VAL A 336 -10.59 -0.73 23.93
N ARG A 337 -10.79 0.37 24.62
CA ARG A 337 -11.24 0.40 26.01
C ARG A 337 -12.62 -0.25 26.18
N LEU A 338 -13.59 0.08 25.32
CA LEU A 338 -14.95 -0.45 25.36
C LEU A 338 -14.97 -1.97 25.11
N ILE A 339 -14.22 -2.44 24.10
CA ILE A 339 -14.13 -3.87 23.79
C ILE A 339 -13.40 -4.61 24.91
N GLY A 340 -12.26 -4.09 25.38
CA GLY A 340 -11.51 -4.70 26.47
C GLY A 340 -12.30 -4.80 27.76
N HIS A 341 -13.06 -3.76 28.12
CA HIS A 341 -13.97 -3.78 29.26
C HIS A 341 -15.06 -4.85 29.11
N ALA A 342 -15.68 -4.96 27.93
CA ALA A 342 -16.71 -5.96 27.64
C ALA A 342 -16.16 -7.40 27.65
N LEU A 343 -14.90 -7.59 27.28
CA LEU A 343 -14.20 -8.87 27.35
C LEU A 343 -13.62 -9.19 28.73
N GLY A 344 -13.53 -8.20 29.62
CA GLY A 344 -12.87 -8.34 30.93
C GLY A 344 -11.36 -8.47 30.84
N THR A 345 -10.73 -7.88 29.81
CA THR A 345 -9.28 -7.96 29.58
C THR A 345 -8.71 -6.67 29.01
N HIS A 346 -7.41 -6.45 29.23
CA HIS A 346 -6.61 -5.41 28.58
C HIS A 346 -5.58 -6.00 27.60
N GLU A 347 -5.58 -7.33 27.45
CA GLU A 347 -4.67 -8.00 26.54
C GLU A 347 -5.02 -7.69 25.08
N PRO A 348 -4.03 -7.36 24.22
CA PRO A 348 -4.28 -6.96 22.84
C PRO A 348 -4.90 -8.07 21.98
N ALA A 349 -4.46 -9.31 22.15
CA ALA A 349 -4.84 -10.41 21.26
C ALA A 349 -6.35 -10.69 21.22
N PRO A 350 -7.06 -10.84 22.35
CA PRO A 350 -8.52 -11.03 22.32
C PRO A 350 -9.26 -9.82 21.75
N ILE A 351 -8.76 -8.60 21.98
CA ILE A 351 -9.37 -7.38 21.44
C ILE A 351 -9.23 -7.34 19.92
N ILE A 352 -8.05 -7.64 19.41
CA ILE A 352 -7.77 -7.71 17.96
C ILE A 352 -8.66 -8.78 17.32
N GLU A 353 -8.78 -9.96 17.91
CA GLU A 353 -9.63 -11.03 17.41
C GLU A 353 -11.09 -10.59 17.21
N VAL A 354 -11.65 -9.93 18.22
CA VAL A 354 -13.02 -9.38 18.14
C VAL A 354 -13.12 -8.28 17.07
N LEU A 355 -12.15 -7.40 16.95
CA LEU A 355 -12.14 -6.35 15.92
C LEU A 355 -12.09 -6.92 14.49
N TYR A 356 -11.45 -8.09 14.30
CA TYR A 356 -11.37 -8.76 13.00
C TYR A 356 -12.61 -9.59 12.64
N SER A 357 -13.37 -10.04 13.64
CA SER A 357 -14.53 -10.91 13.45
C SER A 357 -15.85 -10.17 13.68
N THR A 358 -16.54 -9.80 12.59
CA THR A 358 -17.88 -9.19 12.69
C THR A 358 -18.87 -10.07 13.49
N PRO A 359 -18.91 -11.41 13.33
CA PRO A 359 -19.73 -12.27 14.20
C PRO A 359 -19.33 -12.22 15.67
N ALA A 360 -18.01 -12.24 15.98
CA ALA A 360 -17.55 -12.16 17.37
C ALA A 360 -17.90 -10.81 18.01
N LEU A 361 -17.72 -9.71 17.27
CA LEU A 361 -18.10 -8.38 17.72
C LEU A 361 -19.62 -8.29 17.98
N ASN A 362 -20.44 -8.84 17.08
CA ASN A 362 -21.89 -8.88 17.26
C ASN A 362 -22.29 -9.66 18.50
N ALA A 363 -21.74 -10.86 18.71
CA ALA A 363 -21.98 -11.69 19.88
C ALA A 363 -21.55 -10.99 21.19
N LEU A 364 -20.45 -10.22 21.16
CA LEU A 364 -20.01 -9.40 22.30
C LEU A 364 -21.02 -8.29 22.61
N MET A 365 -21.51 -7.59 21.57
CA MET A 365 -22.50 -6.51 21.74
C MET A 365 -23.85 -7.01 22.24
N GLU A 366 -24.23 -8.25 21.94
CA GLU A 366 -25.44 -8.87 22.49
C GLU A 366 -25.30 -9.19 23.99
N LYS A 367 -24.10 -9.55 24.44
CA LYS A 367 -23.81 -9.87 25.86
C LYS A 367 -23.52 -8.66 26.70
N ALA A 368 -23.15 -7.52 26.13
CA ALA A 368 -22.74 -6.30 26.82
C ALA A 368 -23.73 -5.15 26.52
N PRO A 369 -24.76 -4.94 27.36
CA PRO A 369 -25.78 -3.90 27.18
C PRO A 369 -25.17 -2.51 27.00
N GLY A 370 -25.67 -1.76 26.00
CA GLY A 370 -25.19 -0.41 25.67
C GLY A 370 -23.86 -0.34 24.92
N LEU A 371 -23.14 -1.47 24.70
CA LEU A 371 -21.90 -1.48 23.96
C LEU A 371 -22.10 -1.06 22.48
N ARG A 372 -23.14 -1.60 21.83
CA ARG A 372 -23.49 -1.27 20.43
C ARG A 372 -23.68 0.23 20.24
N GLU A 373 -24.47 0.87 21.09
CA GLU A 373 -24.72 2.31 21.04
C GLU A 373 -23.42 3.11 21.19
N LYS A 374 -22.58 2.78 22.16
CA LYS A 374 -21.29 3.44 22.38
C LYS A 374 -20.35 3.27 21.19
N LEU A 375 -20.24 2.08 20.62
CA LEU A 375 -19.39 1.83 19.44
C LEU A 375 -19.92 2.58 18.21
N THR A 376 -21.23 2.62 18.00
CA THR A 376 -21.86 3.36 16.89
C THR A 376 -21.66 4.87 17.01
N ALA A 377 -21.52 5.38 18.22
CA ALA A 377 -21.28 6.80 18.49
C ALA A 377 -19.83 7.23 18.24
N LEU A 378 -18.87 6.32 18.09
CA LEU A 378 -17.49 6.67 17.84
C LEU A 378 -17.31 7.39 16.51
N ARG A 379 -16.51 8.44 16.51
CA ARG A 379 -16.15 9.22 15.33
C ARG A 379 -14.64 9.33 15.25
N PHE A 380 -14.07 8.85 14.14
CA PHE A 380 -12.65 8.91 13.89
C PHE A 380 -12.32 10.22 13.17
N ALA A 381 -12.13 11.29 13.94
CA ALA A 381 -11.88 12.61 13.38
C ALA A 381 -10.42 12.77 12.93
N ARG A 382 -10.22 13.51 11.84
CA ARG A 382 -8.88 13.80 11.28
C ARG A 382 -8.00 14.62 12.23
N ASP A 383 -8.60 15.53 12.99
CA ASP A 383 -7.92 16.41 13.94
C ASP A 383 -7.87 15.87 15.36
N ASP A 384 -8.31 14.63 15.56
CA ASP A 384 -8.22 13.92 16.83
C ASP A 384 -6.86 13.30 17.12
N ALA A 385 -5.94 13.32 16.16
CA ALA A 385 -4.59 12.84 16.39
C ALA A 385 -4.01 13.56 17.60
N PRO A 386 -3.57 12.82 18.65
CA PRO A 386 -3.16 13.42 19.91
C PRO A 386 -2.13 14.52 19.71
N MET A 387 -2.25 15.61 20.44
CA MET A 387 -1.26 16.70 20.45
C MET A 387 0.14 16.19 20.79
N THR A 388 0.27 15.06 21.51
CA THR A 388 1.55 14.38 21.75
C THR A 388 2.15 13.75 20.50
N LEU A 389 1.33 13.26 19.58
CA LEU A 389 1.77 12.84 18.25
C LEU A 389 1.89 14.06 17.31
N GLN A 390 1.12 15.11 17.53
CA GLN A 390 1.30 16.42 16.88
C GLN A 390 2.57 17.11 17.39
N ALA A 391 2.92 17.01 18.66
CA ALA A 391 4.19 17.50 19.22
C ALA A 391 5.39 16.65 18.73
N GLN A 392 5.15 15.43 18.35
CA GLN A 392 6.08 14.58 17.57
C GLN A 392 5.81 14.64 16.07
N ASN A 393 4.82 15.41 15.68
CA ASN A 393 4.44 15.83 14.35
C ASN A 393 3.84 14.80 13.41
N ILE A 394 2.90 13.96 13.81
CA ILE A 394 2.08 13.26 12.81
C ILE A 394 1.03 14.18 12.16
N GLY A 395 0.48 15.16 12.86
CA GLY A 395 -0.33 16.21 12.22
C GLY A 395 0.51 17.15 11.34
N ALA A 396 1.78 17.38 11.72
CA ALA A 396 2.77 18.07 10.89
C ALA A 396 3.63 17.10 10.07
N ASN A 397 3.59 15.80 10.34
CA ASN A 397 4.25 14.72 9.61
C ASN A 397 3.25 13.80 8.87
N ASN A 398 1.97 14.16 8.79
CA ASN A 398 1.19 13.68 7.67
C ASN A 398 2.00 13.99 6.41
N LEU A 399 2.48 12.96 5.73
CA LEU A 399 3.37 13.09 4.58
C LEU A 399 2.83 14.08 3.55
N ALA A 400 1.51 14.15 3.39
CA ALA A 400 0.85 15.15 2.56
C ALA A 400 1.26 16.60 2.90
N MET A 401 1.42 16.91 4.18
CA MET A 401 1.81 18.25 4.64
C MET A 401 3.30 18.54 4.44
N LEU A 402 4.10 17.51 4.20
CA LEU A 402 5.52 17.63 3.87
C LEU A 402 5.79 17.87 2.38
N ALA A 403 4.82 17.64 1.50
CA ALA A 403 4.99 17.77 0.05
C ALA A 403 5.58 19.13 -0.41
N PRO A 404 5.22 20.30 0.17
CA PRO A 404 5.86 21.57 -0.16
C PRO A 404 7.35 21.60 0.21
N ARG A 405 7.74 21.02 1.36
CA ARG A 405 9.14 20.96 1.82
C ARG A 405 9.96 20.01 0.95
N ILE A 406 9.39 18.87 0.56
CA ILE A 406 10.01 17.90 -0.36
C ILE A 406 10.24 18.57 -1.72
N SER A 407 9.26 19.31 -2.24
CA SER A 407 9.41 20.07 -3.48
C SER A 407 10.50 21.14 -3.37
N ALA A 408 10.60 21.82 -2.22
CA ALA A 408 11.61 22.86 -1.97
C ALA A 408 13.03 22.29 -1.80
N SER A 409 13.19 21.02 -1.44
CA SER A 409 14.50 20.37 -1.33
C SER A 409 15.19 20.18 -2.69
N GLY A 410 14.45 20.29 -3.80
CA GLY A 410 14.97 20.09 -5.15
C GLY A 410 15.18 18.62 -5.53
N VAL A 411 14.80 17.67 -4.66
CA VAL A 411 14.91 16.23 -4.93
C VAL A 411 14.01 15.84 -6.11
N ALA A 412 14.53 15.02 -7.01
CA ALA A 412 13.76 14.44 -8.10
C ALA A 412 12.98 13.20 -7.62
N VAL A 413 11.73 13.04 -8.07
CA VAL A 413 10.83 11.99 -7.58
C VAL A 413 10.31 11.13 -8.73
N TYR A 414 10.51 9.83 -8.68
CA TYR A 414 9.86 8.88 -9.58
C TYR A 414 8.88 8.03 -8.78
N ASN A 415 7.60 8.38 -8.83
CA ASN A 415 6.55 7.63 -8.15
C ASN A 415 6.17 6.38 -8.94
N TRP A 416 6.05 5.25 -8.26
CA TRP A 416 5.70 3.95 -8.82
C TRP A 416 4.52 3.34 -8.07
N GLY A 417 3.41 3.06 -8.76
CA GLY A 417 2.20 2.51 -8.14
C GLY A 417 1.45 1.53 -9.05
N GLY A 418 0.46 0.86 -8.47
CA GLY A 418 -0.39 -0.11 -9.16
C GLY A 418 -1.88 0.20 -9.04
N TRP A 419 -2.68 -0.20 -10.04
CA TRP A 419 -4.13 -0.04 -10.01
C TRP A 419 -4.84 -0.95 -9.00
N ARG A 420 -4.16 -2.01 -8.57
CA ARG A 420 -4.67 -3.00 -7.60
C ARG A 420 -4.08 -2.84 -6.21
N ASP A 421 -3.42 -1.69 -5.96
CA ASP A 421 -2.83 -1.33 -4.68
C ASP A 421 -3.82 -0.52 -3.82
N PHE A 422 -3.72 -0.61 -2.51
CA PHE A 422 -4.47 0.26 -1.61
C PHE A 422 -3.95 1.71 -1.65
N ALA A 423 -2.66 1.94 -1.96
CA ALA A 423 -2.05 3.27 -2.10
C ALA A 423 -2.15 3.85 -3.52
N THR A 424 -3.05 3.33 -4.37
CA THR A 424 -3.23 3.80 -5.76
C THR A 424 -3.47 5.31 -5.84
N LEU A 425 -4.43 5.82 -5.08
CA LEU A 425 -4.73 7.25 -5.06
C LEU A 425 -3.58 8.07 -4.49
N ASP A 426 -2.93 7.56 -3.46
CA ASP A 426 -1.80 8.23 -2.78
C ASP A 426 -0.62 8.44 -3.73
N THR A 427 -0.29 7.44 -4.54
CA THR A 427 0.75 7.55 -5.59
C THR A 427 0.44 8.69 -6.58
N LEU A 428 -0.83 8.83 -6.99
CA LEU A 428 -1.28 9.92 -7.85
C LEU A 428 -1.26 11.28 -7.15
N LEU A 429 -1.59 11.31 -5.86
CA LEU A 429 -1.52 12.54 -5.05
C LEU A 429 -0.08 13.00 -4.82
N TRP A 430 0.86 12.08 -4.64
CA TRP A 430 2.30 12.41 -4.60
C TRP A 430 2.73 13.11 -5.88
N ASP A 431 2.39 12.56 -7.04
CA ASP A 431 2.71 13.20 -8.31
C ASP A 431 2.07 14.58 -8.44
N ALA A 432 0.79 14.69 -8.09
CA ALA A 432 0.05 15.95 -8.21
C ALA A 432 0.62 17.07 -7.32
N ASN A 433 1.20 16.73 -6.18
CA ASN A 433 1.66 17.69 -5.17
C ASN A 433 3.17 17.91 -5.17
N HIS A 434 3.95 17.18 -5.95
CA HIS A 434 5.38 17.45 -6.15
C HIS A 434 5.59 18.40 -7.33
N ARG A 435 6.40 19.46 -7.10
CA ARG A 435 6.66 20.53 -8.08
C ARG A 435 8.05 20.45 -8.73
N GLY A 436 8.92 19.54 -8.24
CA GLY A 436 10.25 19.30 -8.80
C GLY A 436 10.23 18.38 -10.03
N PRO A 437 11.43 18.00 -10.53
CA PRO A 437 11.56 17.00 -11.56
C PRO A 437 10.88 15.69 -11.12
N LYS A 438 10.03 15.12 -11.98
CA LYS A 438 9.25 13.95 -11.59
C LYS A 438 8.90 13.02 -12.75
N LYS A 439 8.65 11.77 -12.39
CA LYS A 439 7.97 10.78 -13.23
C LYS A 439 6.96 9.99 -12.40
N LEU A 440 5.98 9.43 -13.08
CA LEU A 440 4.96 8.57 -12.51
C LEU A 440 4.78 7.34 -13.40
N THR A 441 4.75 6.17 -12.81
CA THR A 441 4.31 4.94 -13.48
C THR A 441 3.22 4.27 -12.66
N MET A 442 2.07 4.01 -13.31
CA MET A 442 0.93 3.30 -12.75
C MET A 442 0.69 2.02 -13.55
N GLY A 443 0.95 0.88 -12.95
CA GLY A 443 0.85 -0.41 -13.63
C GLY A 443 -0.34 -1.26 -13.20
N PRO A 444 -0.49 -2.47 -13.76
CA PRO A 444 -1.61 -3.39 -13.47
C PRO A 444 -1.41 -4.19 -12.17
N TRP A 445 -0.37 -3.94 -11.42
CA TRP A 445 0.08 -4.70 -10.25
C TRP A 445 -0.55 -4.27 -8.92
N THR A 446 -0.27 -5.08 -7.90
CA THR A 446 -0.69 -4.93 -6.51
C THR A 446 0.37 -4.20 -5.66
N HIS A 447 0.30 -4.35 -4.32
CA HIS A 447 1.24 -3.72 -3.39
C HIS A 447 2.65 -4.31 -3.44
N GLY A 448 2.78 -5.59 -3.74
CA GLY A 448 4.07 -6.28 -3.83
C GLY A 448 3.96 -7.60 -4.58
N PRO A 449 5.09 -8.12 -5.08
CA PRO A 449 5.14 -9.44 -5.70
C PRO A 449 4.99 -10.50 -4.60
N ASN A 450 3.79 -11.02 -4.41
CA ASN A 450 3.51 -12.00 -3.37
C ASN A 450 3.62 -13.44 -3.85
N GLU A 451 3.67 -13.68 -5.17
CA GLU A 451 3.91 -15.00 -5.73
C GLU A 451 4.92 -14.95 -6.88
N PRO A 452 5.97 -15.79 -6.84
CA PRO A 452 6.94 -15.93 -7.93
C PRO A 452 6.31 -16.40 -9.25
N ASP A 453 5.12 -16.96 -9.19
CA ASP A 453 4.44 -17.60 -10.32
C ASP A 453 3.52 -16.66 -11.11
N ASP A 454 3.28 -15.42 -10.65
CA ASP A 454 2.54 -14.44 -11.46
C ASP A 454 3.49 -13.72 -12.43
N LEU A 455 3.42 -14.09 -13.69
CA LEU A 455 4.23 -13.49 -14.76
C LEU A 455 4.12 -11.97 -14.84
N ARG A 456 2.98 -11.42 -14.47
CA ARG A 456 2.77 -9.95 -14.46
C ARG A 456 3.58 -9.29 -13.37
N GLU A 457 3.67 -9.89 -12.19
CA GLU A 457 4.48 -9.40 -11.08
C GLU A 457 5.98 -9.57 -11.36
N VAL A 458 6.39 -10.68 -11.98
CA VAL A 458 7.78 -10.89 -12.43
C VAL A 458 8.18 -9.85 -13.48
N ALA A 459 7.35 -9.64 -14.49
CA ALA A 459 7.57 -8.61 -15.50
C ALA A 459 7.56 -7.20 -14.91
N ALA A 460 6.68 -6.94 -13.94
CA ALA A 460 6.64 -5.68 -13.20
C ALA A 460 7.91 -5.45 -12.38
N ALA A 461 8.43 -6.49 -11.73
CA ALA A 461 9.66 -6.42 -10.96
C ALA A 461 10.88 -6.13 -11.87
N GLU A 462 10.96 -6.78 -13.03
CA GLU A 462 12.02 -6.52 -13.99
C GLU A 462 11.93 -5.10 -14.55
N LEU A 463 10.76 -4.68 -15.00
CA LEU A 463 10.53 -3.33 -15.48
C LEU A 463 10.92 -2.27 -14.44
N ARG A 464 10.54 -2.50 -13.18
CA ARG A 464 10.90 -1.62 -12.07
C ARG A 464 12.41 -1.52 -11.89
N ARG A 465 13.14 -2.64 -11.88
CA ARG A 465 14.60 -2.68 -11.71
C ARG A 465 15.32 -1.88 -12.78
N ILE A 466 14.93 -2.04 -14.03
CA ILE A 466 15.57 -1.31 -15.14
C ILE A 466 15.20 0.18 -15.14
N GLU A 467 13.98 0.56 -14.75
CA GLU A 467 13.59 1.97 -14.60
C GLU A 467 14.27 2.62 -13.37
N GLN A 468 14.46 1.88 -12.28
CA GLN A 468 15.27 2.34 -11.14
C GLN A 468 16.72 2.60 -11.58
N LEU A 469 17.36 1.65 -12.28
CA LEU A 469 18.71 1.83 -12.81
C LEU A 469 18.79 3.05 -13.73
N ARG A 470 17.83 3.20 -14.66
CA ARG A 470 17.75 4.35 -15.56
C ARG A 470 17.65 5.67 -14.81
N TRP A 471 16.81 5.72 -13.74
CA TRP A 471 16.62 6.89 -12.90
C TRP A 471 17.90 7.29 -12.16
N VAL A 472 18.57 6.32 -11.50
CA VAL A 472 19.80 6.59 -10.77
C VAL A 472 20.99 6.86 -11.68
N ASP A 473 21.08 6.25 -12.88
CA ASP A 473 22.09 6.57 -13.89
C ASP A 473 22.02 8.03 -14.31
N TYR A 474 20.80 8.56 -14.52
CA TYR A 474 20.61 9.97 -14.87
C TYR A 474 21.05 10.90 -13.73
N TRP A 475 20.53 10.69 -12.53
CA TRP A 475 20.73 11.64 -11.42
C TRP A 475 22.08 11.51 -10.74
N LEU A 476 22.58 10.32 -10.57
CA LEU A 476 23.82 10.07 -9.82
C LEU A 476 25.06 10.07 -10.73
N LYS A 477 24.97 9.55 -11.94
CA LYS A 477 26.10 9.47 -12.88
C LYS A 477 26.04 10.50 -14.00
N GLY A 478 24.92 11.17 -14.20
CA GLY A 478 24.73 12.13 -15.28
C GLY A 478 24.61 11.50 -16.67
N VAL A 479 24.21 10.24 -16.76
CA VAL A 479 23.99 9.56 -18.05
C VAL A 479 22.82 10.22 -18.78
N PRO A 480 23.04 10.77 -20.01
CA PRO A 480 21.99 11.48 -20.75
C PRO A 480 21.01 10.50 -21.42
N ASN A 481 20.24 9.77 -20.60
CA ASN A 481 19.39 8.65 -21.02
C ASN A 481 17.97 9.06 -21.42
N GLY A 482 17.66 10.34 -21.46
CA GLY A 482 16.38 10.85 -21.93
C GLY A 482 15.19 10.67 -21.01
N VAL A 483 15.38 10.22 -19.76
CA VAL A 483 14.28 9.91 -18.85
C VAL A 483 13.35 11.10 -18.55
N LEU A 484 13.86 12.35 -18.60
CA LEU A 484 13.08 13.57 -18.42
C LEU A 484 12.57 14.18 -19.74
N GLN A 485 12.96 13.66 -20.89
CA GLN A 485 12.45 14.08 -22.20
C GLN A 485 11.21 13.28 -22.62
N GLU A 486 10.93 12.17 -21.95
CA GLU A 486 9.71 11.39 -22.13
C GLU A 486 8.53 12.05 -21.43
N PRO A 487 7.27 11.71 -21.81
CA PRO A 487 6.10 12.09 -21.04
C PRO A 487 6.27 11.70 -19.56
N ALA A 488 5.87 12.60 -18.66
CA ALA A 488 6.11 12.40 -17.23
C ALA A 488 5.34 11.23 -16.64
N VAL A 489 4.24 10.82 -17.28
CA VAL A 489 3.32 9.78 -16.77
C VAL A 489 3.27 8.61 -17.74
N ASN A 490 3.51 7.40 -17.23
CA ASN A 490 3.19 6.14 -17.86
C ASN A 490 2.06 5.47 -17.08
N TYR A 491 1.06 4.94 -17.76
CA TYR A 491 -0.01 4.22 -17.09
C TYR A 491 -0.54 3.06 -17.94
N ALA A 492 -0.82 1.95 -17.27
CA ALA A 492 -1.44 0.79 -17.89
C ALA A 492 -2.95 1.01 -18.02
N VAL A 493 -3.51 0.72 -19.18
CA VAL A 493 -4.96 0.62 -19.41
C VAL A 493 -5.32 -0.85 -19.36
N LEU A 494 -6.08 -1.26 -18.34
CA LEU A 494 -6.52 -2.64 -18.15
C LEU A 494 -7.51 -3.05 -19.24
N THR A 495 -7.37 -4.26 -19.74
CA THR A 495 -8.25 -4.85 -20.74
C THR A 495 -8.97 -6.08 -20.16
N GLU A 496 -9.25 -7.08 -20.97
CA GLU A 496 -9.87 -8.32 -20.54
C GLU A 496 -8.82 -9.30 -20.03
N ARG A 497 -9.26 -10.21 -19.15
CA ARG A 497 -8.47 -11.36 -18.69
C ARG A 497 -7.05 -10.98 -18.26
N ASP A 498 -6.95 -9.89 -17.48
CA ASP A 498 -5.66 -9.43 -16.97
C ASP A 498 -4.68 -8.82 -17.99
N GLY A 499 -5.12 -8.62 -19.22
CA GLY A 499 -4.36 -7.87 -20.22
C GLY A 499 -4.31 -6.38 -19.92
N PHE A 500 -3.34 -5.70 -20.50
CA PHE A 500 -3.22 -4.24 -20.46
C PHE A 500 -2.36 -3.74 -21.61
N TYR A 501 -2.39 -2.44 -21.86
CA TYR A 501 -1.46 -1.74 -22.72
C TYR A 501 -1.02 -0.41 -22.08
N TRP A 502 0.17 0.06 -22.45
CA TRP A 502 0.70 1.30 -21.93
C TRP A 502 0.16 2.53 -22.66
N ARG A 503 -0.10 3.57 -21.88
CA ARG A 503 -0.30 4.93 -22.36
C ARG A 503 0.65 5.89 -21.65
N THR A 504 0.89 7.03 -22.30
CA THR A 504 1.68 8.11 -21.74
C THR A 504 0.85 9.40 -21.69
N ALA A 505 1.21 10.26 -20.75
CA ALA A 505 0.63 11.59 -20.64
C ALA A 505 1.67 12.59 -20.08
N PRO A 506 1.56 13.89 -20.42
CA PRO A 506 2.46 14.90 -19.87
C PRO A 506 2.24 15.13 -18.37
N ALA A 507 1.06 14.83 -17.84
CA ALA A 507 0.71 14.99 -16.43
C ALA A 507 -0.50 14.11 -16.07
N TRP A 508 -0.72 13.89 -14.76
CA TRP A 508 -1.94 13.28 -14.23
C TRP A 508 -2.92 14.33 -13.69
N PRO A 509 -4.22 14.25 -13.91
CA PRO A 509 -4.93 13.30 -14.80
C PRO A 509 -4.61 13.53 -16.28
N PRO A 510 -4.63 12.47 -17.12
CA PRO A 510 -4.41 12.61 -18.55
C PRO A 510 -5.56 13.42 -19.19
N GLN A 511 -5.22 14.18 -20.23
CA GLN A 511 -6.21 15.00 -20.95
C GLN A 511 -7.18 14.15 -21.80
N GLY A 512 -8.36 14.72 -22.10
CA GLY A 512 -9.35 14.11 -22.98
C GLY A 512 -10.33 13.18 -22.26
N PHE A 513 -10.21 13.02 -20.94
CA PHE A 513 -11.23 12.35 -20.14
C PHE A 513 -12.19 13.37 -19.55
N THR A 514 -13.49 13.14 -19.75
CA THR A 514 -14.55 14.02 -19.25
C THR A 514 -15.50 13.25 -18.34
N PRO A 515 -16.01 13.87 -17.26
CA PRO A 515 -17.00 13.23 -16.41
C PRO A 515 -18.30 12.96 -17.18
N ARG A 516 -18.73 11.70 -17.23
CA ARG A 516 -20.03 11.29 -17.76
C ARG A 516 -20.88 10.73 -16.63
N ARG A 517 -22.12 11.22 -16.50
CA ARG A 517 -23.07 10.77 -15.49
C ARG A 517 -23.87 9.57 -15.98
N TRP A 518 -24.08 8.61 -15.08
CA TRP A 518 -24.88 7.41 -15.25
C TRP A 518 -25.94 7.41 -14.14
N ALA A 519 -27.18 7.73 -14.47
CA ALA A 519 -28.26 7.77 -13.48
C ALA A 519 -28.52 6.38 -12.89
N LEU A 520 -28.88 6.32 -11.62
CA LEU A 520 -29.39 5.10 -10.99
C LEU A 520 -30.89 5.01 -11.33
N GLY A 521 -31.21 4.24 -12.36
CA GLY A 521 -32.55 4.14 -12.90
C GLY A 521 -33.44 3.12 -12.17
N PRO A 522 -34.76 3.13 -12.45
CA PRO A 522 -35.69 2.12 -11.98
C PRO A 522 -35.34 0.74 -12.57
N ALA A 523 -35.88 -0.31 -11.99
CA ALA A 523 -35.58 -1.69 -12.36
C ALA A 523 -34.08 -2.02 -12.40
N GLN A 524 -33.29 -1.32 -11.54
CA GLN A 524 -31.85 -1.52 -11.41
C GLN A 524 -31.05 -1.28 -12.71
N VAL A 525 -31.49 -0.35 -13.55
CA VAL A 525 -30.79 0.03 -14.78
C VAL A 525 -29.83 1.19 -14.50
N LEU A 526 -28.54 1.01 -14.80
CA LEU A 526 -27.52 2.05 -14.75
C LEU A 526 -27.48 2.84 -16.07
N GLY A 527 -27.58 4.16 -15.98
CA GLY A 527 -27.53 5.05 -17.16
C GLY A 527 -28.85 5.20 -17.89
N GLY A 528 -29.95 4.69 -17.35
CA GLY A 528 -31.30 4.94 -17.84
C GLY A 528 -31.77 6.38 -17.59
N ALA A 529 -32.95 6.77 -18.14
CA ALA A 529 -33.57 8.05 -17.80
C ALA A 529 -33.86 8.11 -16.29
N GLY A 530 -33.47 9.21 -15.63
CA GLY A 530 -33.78 9.43 -14.22
C GLY A 530 -35.30 9.37 -14.02
N ALA A 531 -35.77 8.59 -13.07
CA ALA A 531 -37.20 8.50 -12.75
C ALA A 531 -37.52 9.49 -11.65
N ALA A 532 -38.44 10.42 -11.94
CA ALA A 532 -38.99 11.30 -10.91
C ALA A 532 -39.61 10.46 -9.80
N ASP A 533 -39.30 10.80 -8.55
CA ASP A 533 -39.90 10.26 -7.30
C ASP A 533 -39.85 8.74 -7.09
N ARG A 534 -38.91 8.03 -7.73
CA ARG A 534 -38.69 6.60 -7.49
C ARG A 534 -37.54 6.36 -6.51
N THR A 535 -37.71 5.33 -5.71
CA THR A 535 -36.72 4.88 -4.72
C THR A 535 -36.37 3.41 -4.93
N ALA A 536 -35.22 3.02 -4.42
CA ALA A 536 -34.83 1.63 -4.27
C ALA A 536 -34.32 1.42 -2.82
N SER A 537 -34.70 0.33 -2.20
CA SER A 537 -34.40 0.09 -0.79
C SER A 537 -33.71 -1.27 -0.60
N PHE A 538 -32.88 -1.37 0.43
CA PHE A 538 -32.28 -2.62 0.87
C PHE A 538 -32.08 -2.61 2.39
N THR A 539 -31.99 -3.81 2.95
CA THR A 539 -31.61 -4.03 4.34
C THR A 539 -30.10 -4.32 4.41
N ALA A 540 -29.43 -3.75 5.38
CA ALA A 540 -28.01 -3.99 5.60
C ALA A 540 -27.73 -5.48 5.85
N ASP A 541 -26.87 -6.08 5.00
CA ASP A 541 -26.17 -7.31 5.31
C ASP A 541 -24.78 -6.98 5.82
N TYR A 542 -24.56 -7.13 7.12
CA TYR A 542 -23.29 -6.81 7.76
C TYR A 542 -22.18 -7.88 7.54
N ASN A 543 -22.51 -9.00 6.91
CA ASN A 543 -21.55 -10.01 6.46
C ASN A 543 -21.13 -9.80 4.99
N SER A 544 -21.71 -8.82 4.30
CA SER A 544 -21.30 -8.48 2.95
C SER A 544 -19.79 -8.22 2.87
N SER A 545 -19.12 -8.78 1.88
CA SER A 545 -17.66 -8.69 1.74
C SER A 545 -17.21 -8.91 0.30
N LEU A 546 -16.10 -8.27 -0.07
CA LEU A 546 -15.29 -8.57 -1.25
C LEU A 546 -14.27 -9.70 -1.01
N GLY A 547 -14.42 -10.46 0.09
CA GLY A 547 -13.57 -11.59 0.43
C GLY A 547 -12.36 -11.24 1.29
N GLU A 548 -11.56 -12.28 1.58
CA GLU A 548 -10.40 -12.20 2.46
C GLU A 548 -9.13 -11.71 1.76
N HIS A 549 -9.07 -11.75 0.43
CA HIS A 549 -7.90 -11.44 -0.37
C HIS A 549 -8.13 -10.20 -1.25
N THR A 550 -8.39 -9.06 -0.62
CA THR A 550 -8.50 -7.78 -1.32
C THR A 550 -7.13 -7.11 -1.42
N ARG A 551 -7.05 -5.99 -2.16
CA ARG A 551 -5.84 -5.15 -2.24
C ARG A 551 -5.24 -4.76 -0.88
N TYR A 552 -6.02 -4.74 0.19
CA TYR A 552 -5.55 -4.42 1.54
C TYR A 552 -4.86 -5.61 2.21
N HIS A 553 -5.26 -6.84 1.91
CA HIS A 553 -4.66 -8.06 2.46
C HIS A 553 -3.32 -8.38 1.80
N ASP A 554 -3.20 -8.11 0.51
CA ASP A 554 -1.95 -8.21 -0.23
C ASP A 554 -0.86 -7.31 0.40
N ALA A 555 -1.22 -6.10 0.80
CA ALA A 555 -0.31 -5.16 1.46
C ALA A 555 0.32 -5.69 2.76
N ILE A 556 -0.30 -6.65 3.41
CA ILE A 556 0.22 -7.29 4.64
C ILE A 556 0.75 -8.71 4.40
N GLY A 557 0.89 -9.13 3.15
CA GLY A 557 1.50 -10.41 2.78
C GLY A 557 0.61 -11.63 3.07
N LEU A 558 -0.72 -11.47 3.03
CA LEU A 558 -1.67 -12.57 3.21
C LEU A 558 -2.05 -13.28 1.90
N GLY A 559 -1.25 -13.09 0.85
CA GLY A 559 -1.44 -13.72 -0.45
C GLY A 559 -1.97 -12.78 -1.52
N PRO A 560 -2.06 -13.24 -2.77
CA PRO A 560 -2.47 -12.42 -3.90
C PRO A 560 -3.93 -12.00 -3.79
N THR A 561 -4.28 -10.90 -4.44
CA THR A 561 -5.66 -10.45 -4.54
C THR A 561 -6.51 -11.49 -5.27
N ALA A 562 -7.41 -12.13 -4.55
CA ALA A 562 -8.38 -13.08 -5.07
C ALA A 562 -9.77 -12.65 -4.63
N LEU A 563 -10.57 -12.19 -5.58
CA LEU A 563 -11.93 -11.74 -5.28
C LEU A 563 -12.89 -12.92 -5.34
N PRO A 564 -13.91 -12.98 -4.45
CA PRO A 564 -14.92 -14.03 -4.46
C PRO A 564 -15.89 -13.86 -5.64
N ASP A 565 -16.93 -14.68 -5.65
CA ASP A 565 -18.06 -14.53 -6.54
C ASP A 565 -18.70 -13.12 -6.38
N LEU A 566 -18.42 -12.24 -7.34
CA LEU A 566 -18.93 -10.87 -7.36
C LEU A 566 -20.46 -10.84 -7.56
N ASP A 567 -21.06 -11.85 -8.15
CA ASP A 567 -22.51 -11.97 -8.24
C ASP A 567 -23.13 -12.31 -6.87
N ALA A 568 -22.47 -13.11 -6.05
CA ALA A 568 -22.87 -13.33 -4.67
C ALA A 568 -22.79 -12.02 -3.86
N HIS A 569 -21.70 -11.27 -4.00
CA HIS A 569 -21.54 -9.96 -3.37
C HIS A 569 -22.65 -8.99 -3.80
N ALA A 570 -22.98 -8.92 -5.09
CA ALA A 570 -24.01 -8.04 -5.58
C ALA A 570 -25.43 -8.32 -5.02
N ARG A 571 -25.68 -9.57 -4.57
CA ARG A 571 -26.95 -9.95 -3.94
C ARG A 571 -27.10 -9.48 -2.48
N THR A 572 -26.03 -9.03 -1.83
CA THR A 572 -26.05 -8.55 -0.44
C THR A 572 -26.48 -7.07 -0.29
N GLY A 573 -26.82 -6.41 -1.41
CA GLY A 573 -27.21 -5.01 -1.42
C GLY A 573 -28.04 -4.63 -2.63
N LEU A 574 -27.89 -3.40 -3.12
CA LEU A 574 -28.49 -2.93 -4.36
C LEU A 574 -27.47 -2.94 -5.49
N SER A 575 -27.89 -3.35 -6.68
CA SER A 575 -27.05 -3.27 -7.87
C SER A 575 -27.78 -2.62 -9.04
N TRP A 576 -27.05 -1.86 -9.87
CA TRP A 576 -27.53 -1.28 -11.13
C TRP A 576 -26.62 -1.72 -12.26
N THR A 577 -27.18 -2.33 -13.29
CA THR A 577 -26.44 -2.80 -14.46
C THR A 577 -26.80 -1.95 -15.69
N SER A 578 -25.81 -1.49 -16.45
CA SER A 578 -26.04 -0.71 -17.66
C SER A 578 -26.56 -1.58 -18.80
N GLN A 579 -27.14 -0.93 -19.81
CA GLN A 579 -27.25 -1.56 -21.13
C GLN A 579 -25.85 -1.87 -21.67
N ALA A 580 -25.76 -2.79 -22.61
CA ALA A 580 -24.52 -3.09 -23.31
C ALA A 580 -23.95 -1.81 -23.96
N VAL A 581 -22.65 -1.61 -23.78
CA VAL A 581 -21.93 -0.48 -24.37
C VAL A 581 -21.98 -0.61 -25.89
N GLY A 582 -22.52 0.37 -26.57
CA GLY A 582 -22.64 0.36 -28.04
C GLY A 582 -21.29 0.63 -28.72
N ALA A 583 -20.62 1.71 -28.35
CA ALA A 583 -19.25 2.03 -28.76
C ALA A 583 -18.31 1.93 -27.55
N GLY A 584 -17.18 1.26 -27.72
CA GLY A 584 -16.18 1.15 -26.64
C GLY A 584 -15.65 2.50 -26.19
N PHE A 585 -15.23 2.58 -24.95
CA PHE A 585 -14.58 3.77 -24.36
C PHE A 585 -13.52 3.37 -23.34
N GLU A 586 -12.63 4.30 -23.02
CA GLU A 586 -11.70 4.19 -21.91
C GLU A 586 -12.22 4.98 -20.71
N MET A 587 -12.06 4.40 -19.52
CA MET A 587 -12.27 5.05 -18.25
C MET A 587 -10.92 5.15 -17.53
N THR A 588 -10.49 6.38 -17.20
CA THR A 588 -9.21 6.60 -16.52
C THR A 588 -9.36 7.69 -15.47
N GLY A 589 -9.13 7.35 -14.21
CA GLY A 589 -9.31 8.18 -13.03
C GLY A 589 -10.25 7.56 -12.00
N SER A 590 -10.72 8.37 -11.05
CA SER A 590 -11.63 7.92 -9.99
C SER A 590 -13.10 8.03 -10.41
N PRO A 591 -13.87 6.96 -10.37
CA PRO A 591 -15.32 7.05 -10.38
C PRO A 591 -15.83 7.80 -9.15
N ILE A 592 -16.92 8.54 -9.27
CA ILE A 592 -17.54 9.28 -8.15
C ILE A 592 -18.99 8.84 -8.01
N VAL A 593 -19.34 8.38 -6.81
CA VAL A 593 -20.69 7.98 -6.42
C VAL A 593 -21.39 9.17 -5.77
N ASN A 594 -22.59 9.51 -6.27
CA ASN A 594 -23.47 10.53 -5.72
C ASN A 594 -24.78 9.87 -5.35
N LEU A 595 -25.15 9.94 -4.07
CA LEU A 595 -26.37 9.33 -3.55
C LEU A 595 -27.22 10.35 -2.81
N GLN A 596 -28.51 10.27 -3.00
CA GLN A 596 -29.51 10.87 -2.12
C GLN A 596 -30.14 9.72 -1.34
N LEU A 597 -29.91 9.69 -0.02
CA LEU A 597 -30.15 8.51 0.81
C LEU A 597 -30.93 8.87 2.09
N THR A 598 -31.88 8.03 2.49
CA THR A 598 -32.44 7.98 3.84
C THR A 598 -32.06 6.67 4.53
N SER A 599 -32.07 6.67 5.85
CA SER A 599 -31.68 5.50 6.67
C SER A 599 -32.60 5.39 7.90
N SER A 600 -32.84 4.15 8.33
CA SER A 600 -33.55 3.88 9.60
C SER A 600 -32.68 4.09 10.85
N THR A 601 -31.36 4.26 10.66
CA THR A 601 -30.40 4.52 11.74
C THR A 601 -29.75 5.88 11.58
N PRO A 602 -29.30 6.53 12.66
CA PRO A 602 -28.76 7.89 12.63
C PRO A 602 -27.40 8.01 11.97
N ASP A 603 -26.68 6.92 11.79
CA ASP A 603 -25.43 6.82 11.05
C ASP A 603 -25.31 5.44 10.41
N ALA A 604 -24.61 5.35 9.29
CA ALA A 604 -24.44 4.11 8.56
C ALA A 604 -23.25 4.16 7.60
N ASP A 605 -22.71 3.00 7.29
CA ASP A 605 -21.65 2.81 6.32
C ASP A 605 -22.24 2.45 4.95
N ILE A 606 -21.72 3.05 3.90
CA ILE A 606 -22.05 2.74 2.51
C ILE A 606 -20.76 2.38 1.79
N HIS A 607 -20.76 1.20 1.20
CA HIS A 607 -19.72 0.70 0.32
C HIS A 607 -20.24 0.65 -1.11
N ALA A 608 -19.39 0.96 -2.07
CA ALA A 608 -19.72 0.89 -3.49
C ALA A 608 -18.63 0.14 -4.25
N THR A 609 -19.04 -0.80 -5.10
CA THR A 609 -18.15 -1.56 -5.99
C THR A 609 -18.58 -1.31 -7.43
N LEU A 610 -17.61 -0.97 -8.28
CA LEU A 610 -17.81 -0.84 -9.73
C LEU A 610 -17.21 -2.05 -10.42
N GLU A 611 -17.98 -2.66 -11.30
CA GLU A 611 -17.66 -3.89 -12.00
C GLU A 611 -17.93 -3.78 -13.50
N LYS A 612 -17.25 -4.60 -14.27
CA LYS A 612 -17.47 -4.83 -15.70
C LYS A 612 -18.02 -6.23 -15.90
N ILE A 613 -19.05 -6.37 -16.74
CA ILE A 613 -19.60 -7.65 -17.16
C ILE A 613 -19.35 -7.75 -18.66
N ASP A 614 -18.61 -8.76 -19.10
CA ASP A 614 -18.35 -8.97 -20.52
C ASP A 614 -19.55 -9.62 -21.24
N PRO A 615 -19.57 -9.73 -22.59
CA PRO A 615 -20.64 -10.38 -23.32
C PRO A 615 -20.85 -11.86 -22.99
N ALA A 616 -19.85 -12.53 -22.41
CA ALA A 616 -19.95 -13.92 -21.95
C ALA A 616 -20.50 -14.04 -20.51
N GLY A 617 -20.76 -12.88 -19.86
CA GLY A 617 -21.26 -12.83 -18.49
C GLY A 617 -20.18 -12.87 -17.40
N VAL A 618 -18.91 -12.83 -17.77
CA VAL A 618 -17.80 -12.82 -16.79
C VAL A 618 -17.75 -11.46 -16.12
N VAL A 619 -17.80 -11.46 -14.79
CA VAL A 619 -17.72 -10.26 -13.97
C VAL A 619 -16.29 -9.97 -13.59
N THR A 620 -15.85 -8.74 -13.78
CA THR A 620 -14.52 -8.25 -13.42
C THR A 620 -14.65 -7.03 -12.49
N TYR A 621 -13.98 -7.08 -11.35
CA TYR A 621 -13.83 -5.94 -10.44
C TYR A 621 -13.03 -4.81 -11.12
N LEU A 622 -13.50 -3.58 -10.98
CA LEU A 622 -12.82 -2.40 -11.49
C LEU A 622 -12.33 -1.49 -10.36
N SER A 623 -13.19 -1.19 -9.38
CA SER A 623 -12.89 -0.23 -8.33
C SER A 623 -13.89 -0.34 -7.19
N ASP A 624 -13.47 0.07 -5.99
CA ASP A 624 -14.33 0.19 -4.81
C ASP A 624 -14.03 1.46 -4.01
N GLY A 625 -14.96 1.84 -3.16
CA GLY A 625 -14.84 2.92 -2.21
C GLY A 625 -15.95 2.88 -1.17
N GLU A 626 -15.80 3.67 -0.12
CA GLU A 626 -16.74 3.66 0.99
C GLU A 626 -16.87 5.03 1.65
N LEU A 627 -18.01 5.25 2.34
CA LEU A 627 -18.24 6.44 3.16
C LEU A 627 -19.15 6.12 4.33
N ARG A 628 -18.76 6.52 5.53
CA ARG A 628 -19.67 6.63 6.68
C ARG A 628 -20.47 7.91 6.57
N ALA A 629 -21.79 7.82 6.74
CA ALA A 629 -22.69 8.94 6.51
C ALA A 629 -22.42 10.17 7.39
N SER A 630 -21.93 10.00 8.61
CA SER A 630 -21.48 11.11 9.47
C SER A 630 -20.29 11.89 8.89
N HIS A 631 -19.53 11.33 7.95
CA HIS A 631 -18.40 11.95 7.27
C HIS A 631 -18.76 12.56 5.89
N ARG A 632 -20.05 12.67 5.56
CA ARG A 632 -20.52 13.13 4.24
C ARG A 632 -20.28 14.61 3.95
N LYS A 633 -20.04 15.43 5.00
CA LYS A 633 -19.79 16.86 4.82
C LYS A 633 -18.52 17.07 4.01
N GLN A 634 -18.65 17.76 2.89
CA GLN A 634 -17.52 18.08 2.02
C GLN A 634 -16.81 19.35 2.50
N GLY A 635 -15.48 19.38 2.33
CA GLY A 635 -14.62 20.50 2.65
C GLY A 635 -13.46 20.67 1.67
N PRO A 636 -12.67 21.73 1.79
CA PRO A 636 -11.47 21.90 1.00
C PRO A 636 -10.37 20.93 1.46
N ALA A 637 -9.75 20.23 0.52
CA ALA A 637 -8.55 19.47 0.82
C ALA A 637 -7.36 20.41 1.12
N PRO A 638 -6.47 20.07 2.07
CA PRO A 638 -5.30 20.87 2.39
C PRO A 638 -4.16 20.75 1.34
N TYR A 639 -4.43 20.02 0.25
CA TYR A 639 -3.50 19.74 -0.85
C TYR A 639 -4.28 19.66 -2.18
N ARG A 640 -3.56 19.56 -3.30
CA ARG A 640 -4.17 19.33 -4.61
C ARG A 640 -4.78 17.93 -4.65
N ASN A 641 -6.11 17.84 -4.55
CA ASN A 641 -6.89 16.61 -4.43
C ASN A 641 -7.46 16.11 -5.79
N LEU A 642 -6.86 16.46 -6.90
CA LEU A 642 -7.25 16.02 -8.25
C LEU A 642 -8.74 16.31 -8.64
N GLY A 643 -9.42 17.23 -7.94
CA GLY A 643 -10.83 17.52 -8.13
C GLY A 643 -11.79 16.48 -7.54
N LEU A 644 -11.29 15.58 -6.69
CA LEU A 644 -12.09 14.55 -6.04
C LEU A 644 -12.85 15.09 -4.83
N PRO A 645 -13.94 14.43 -4.41
CA PRO A 645 -14.60 14.71 -3.14
C PRO A 645 -13.60 14.63 -1.97
N PHE A 646 -13.77 15.52 -0.99
CA PHE A 646 -12.96 15.51 0.22
C PHE A 646 -13.85 15.71 1.43
N SER A 647 -13.99 14.66 2.24
CA SER A 647 -14.76 14.72 3.47
C SER A 647 -14.08 15.61 4.51
N ASP A 648 -14.81 16.62 5.01
CA ASP A 648 -14.38 17.40 6.17
C ASP A 648 -14.57 16.56 7.45
N SER A 649 -13.62 15.69 7.71
CA SER A 649 -13.63 14.77 8.83
C SER A 649 -13.09 15.39 10.14
N ARG A 650 -13.02 16.72 10.24
CA ARG A 650 -12.65 17.38 11.51
C ARG A 650 -13.76 17.23 12.53
N ARG A 651 -13.38 17.14 13.81
CA ARG A 651 -14.34 16.98 14.94
C ARG A 651 -15.51 17.96 14.87
N ALA A 652 -15.22 19.26 14.63
CA ALA A 652 -16.24 20.28 14.53
C ALA A 652 -17.22 20.04 13.37
N ALA A 653 -16.72 19.55 12.21
CA ALA A 653 -17.56 19.24 11.07
C ALA A 653 -18.41 17.99 11.32
N LEU A 654 -17.84 16.97 11.94
CA LEU A 654 -18.58 15.75 12.34
C LEU A 654 -19.70 16.06 13.33
N ALA A 655 -19.42 16.88 14.35
CA ALA A 655 -20.41 17.32 15.34
C ALA A 655 -21.55 18.16 14.72
N ALA A 656 -21.23 18.93 13.67
CA ALA A 656 -22.20 19.76 12.98
C ALA A 656 -22.98 19.02 11.86
N THR A 657 -22.62 17.76 11.56
CA THR A 657 -23.30 16.95 10.54
C THR A 657 -24.56 16.32 11.12
N PRO A 658 -25.76 16.66 10.63
CA PRO A 658 -26.99 16.08 11.14
C PRO A 658 -27.01 14.55 11.02
N PRO A 659 -27.65 13.82 11.95
CA PRO A 659 -27.85 12.39 11.79
C PRO A 659 -28.68 12.07 10.54
N LEU A 660 -28.56 10.86 10.04
CA LEU A 660 -29.51 10.32 9.07
C LEU A 660 -30.86 10.08 9.72
N ASP A 661 -31.92 10.10 8.93
CA ASP A 661 -33.26 9.67 9.32
C ASP A 661 -34.03 9.07 8.13
N ALA A 662 -35.19 8.50 8.40
CA ALA A 662 -36.02 7.84 7.40
C ALA A 662 -36.85 8.80 6.52
N LYS A 663 -36.87 10.11 6.83
CA LYS A 663 -37.76 11.09 6.18
C LYS A 663 -37.04 12.11 5.32
N HIS A 664 -35.83 12.51 5.74
CA HIS A 664 -35.09 13.60 5.10
C HIS A 664 -33.87 13.08 4.36
N PRO A 665 -33.97 12.92 3.02
CA PRO A 665 -32.86 12.41 2.23
C PRO A 665 -31.59 13.27 2.37
N GLN A 666 -30.47 12.65 2.65
CA GLN A 666 -29.17 13.28 2.79
C GLN A 666 -28.29 12.99 1.55
N HIS A 667 -27.49 13.97 1.17
CA HIS A 667 -26.56 13.85 0.06
C HIS A 667 -25.22 13.27 0.52
N LEU A 668 -24.82 12.17 -0.09
CA LEU A 668 -23.53 11.50 0.11
C LEU A 668 -22.77 11.54 -1.22
N VAL A 669 -21.51 11.98 -1.20
CA VAL A 669 -20.65 11.95 -2.35
C VAL A 669 -19.26 11.45 -1.94
N PHE A 670 -18.73 10.47 -2.67
CA PHE A 670 -17.42 9.91 -2.44
C PHE A 670 -16.83 9.30 -3.71
N ASP A 671 -15.53 9.25 -3.77
CA ASP A 671 -14.78 8.65 -4.87
C ASP A 671 -14.51 7.16 -4.61
N LEU A 672 -14.46 6.42 -5.71
CA LEU A 672 -13.88 5.09 -5.74
C LEU A 672 -12.38 5.19 -6.08
N SER A 673 -11.63 4.15 -5.74
CA SER A 673 -10.21 4.07 -6.08
C SER A 673 -9.98 4.35 -7.56
N PRO A 674 -8.95 5.13 -7.92
CA PRO A 674 -8.62 5.36 -9.32
C PRO A 674 -8.30 4.05 -10.05
N THR A 675 -8.68 3.99 -11.31
CA THR A 675 -8.34 2.88 -12.20
C THR A 675 -8.21 3.38 -13.64
N SER A 676 -7.66 2.54 -14.51
CA SER A 676 -7.66 2.79 -15.94
C SER A 676 -8.03 1.50 -16.66
N THR A 677 -9.13 1.52 -17.39
CA THR A 677 -9.67 0.34 -18.07
C THR A 677 -10.35 0.68 -19.38
N ARG A 678 -10.37 -0.29 -20.27
CA ARG A 678 -11.13 -0.23 -21.53
C ARG A 678 -12.39 -1.07 -21.42
N LEU A 679 -13.51 -0.45 -21.81
CA LEU A 679 -14.77 -1.14 -22.09
C LEU A 679 -14.92 -1.29 -23.59
N ARG A 680 -15.30 -2.49 -24.06
CA ARG A 680 -15.59 -2.80 -25.46
C ARG A 680 -17.08 -2.70 -25.76
N SER A 681 -17.42 -2.69 -27.02
CA SER A 681 -18.80 -2.91 -27.44
C SER A 681 -19.31 -4.25 -26.90
N GLY A 682 -20.49 -4.23 -26.31
CA GLY A 682 -21.10 -5.39 -25.67
C GLY A 682 -20.85 -5.52 -24.16
N ASP A 683 -19.80 -4.91 -23.60
CA ASP A 683 -19.58 -4.87 -22.15
C ASP A 683 -20.71 -4.10 -21.45
N ARG A 684 -20.92 -4.43 -20.17
CA ARG A 684 -21.82 -3.68 -19.28
C ARG A 684 -21.07 -3.24 -18.04
N LEU A 685 -21.54 -2.15 -17.43
CA LEU A 685 -21.09 -1.71 -16.12
C LEU A 685 -22.12 -2.11 -15.07
N ARG A 686 -21.65 -2.53 -13.90
CA ARG A 686 -22.49 -2.75 -12.72
C ARG A 686 -21.95 -1.96 -11.55
N LEU A 687 -22.81 -1.16 -10.91
CA LEU A 687 -22.56 -0.52 -9.63
C LEU A 687 -23.29 -1.31 -8.55
N VAL A 688 -22.58 -1.72 -7.52
CA VAL A 688 -23.12 -2.43 -6.34
C VAL A 688 -23.00 -1.53 -5.13
N LEU A 689 -24.05 -1.38 -4.34
CA LEU A 689 -24.04 -0.69 -3.04
C LEU A 689 -24.34 -1.69 -1.95
N THR A 690 -23.48 -1.74 -0.92
CA THR A 690 -23.64 -2.59 0.27
C THR A 690 -23.44 -1.77 1.54
N ALA A 691 -23.78 -2.35 2.70
CA ALA A 691 -23.63 -1.72 4.01
C ALA A 691 -22.33 -2.12 4.73
N ALA A 692 -21.56 -3.02 4.17
CA ALA A 692 -20.35 -3.55 4.78
C ALA A 692 -19.36 -4.09 3.73
N ASN A 693 -18.09 -4.15 4.13
CA ASN A 693 -17.07 -5.00 3.56
C ASN A 693 -16.34 -5.67 4.75
N ALA A 694 -16.99 -6.70 5.30
CA ALA A 694 -16.73 -7.23 6.64
C ALA A 694 -15.29 -7.73 6.86
N HIS A 695 -14.58 -8.20 5.81
CA HIS A 695 -13.19 -8.61 5.93
C HIS A 695 -12.21 -7.43 5.91
N THR A 696 -12.56 -6.34 5.22
CA THR A 696 -11.65 -5.20 5.03
C THR A 696 -11.84 -4.10 6.05
N THR A 697 -13.10 -3.83 6.46
CA THR A 697 -13.45 -2.70 7.33
C THR A 697 -14.09 -3.14 8.64
N LEU A 698 -13.94 -2.32 9.69
CA LEU A 698 -14.65 -2.51 10.95
C LEU A 698 -16.13 -2.20 10.74
N THR A 699 -16.95 -3.25 10.76
CA THR A 699 -18.39 -3.17 10.64
C THR A 699 -19.03 -3.30 12.01
N ILE A 700 -19.90 -2.37 12.38
CA ILE A 700 -20.67 -2.38 13.65
C ILE A 700 -22.13 -2.70 13.34
N PRO A 701 -22.54 -3.99 13.41
CA PRO A 701 -23.90 -4.40 13.10
C PRO A 701 -24.94 -3.70 13.97
N GLN A 702 -26.00 -3.18 13.36
CA GLN A 702 -27.15 -2.59 14.05
C GLN A 702 -28.23 -3.64 14.28
N ALA A 703 -29.04 -3.47 15.34
CA ALA A 703 -30.20 -4.30 15.64
C ALA A 703 -31.39 -3.40 16.04
N PRO A 704 -32.49 -3.35 15.25
CA PRO A 704 -32.64 -4.05 13.96
C PRO A 704 -31.67 -3.59 12.87
N ALA A 705 -31.46 -4.40 11.85
CA ALA A 705 -30.58 -4.08 10.73
C ALA A 705 -31.05 -2.81 10.01
N THR A 706 -30.09 -1.97 9.60
CA THR A 706 -30.37 -0.68 8.95
C THR A 706 -31.12 -0.87 7.63
N GLN A 707 -32.20 -0.13 7.46
CA GLN A 707 -32.93 0.00 6.21
C GLN A 707 -32.46 1.25 5.48
N PHE A 708 -32.02 1.07 4.23
CA PHE A 708 -31.62 2.17 3.35
C PHE A 708 -32.63 2.39 2.26
N THR A 709 -32.85 3.65 1.90
CA THR A 709 -33.66 4.02 0.73
C THR A 709 -32.88 5.03 -0.11
N VAL A 710 -32.56 4.66 -1.35
CA VAL A 710 -31.88 5.49 -2.35
C VAL A 710 -32.92 6.18 -3.22
N HIS A 711 -32.85 7.52 -3.32
CA HIS A 711 -33.70 8.35 -4.16
C HIS A 711 -33.10 8.47 -5.54
N LEU A 712 -33.66 7.76 -6.52
CA LEU A 712 -33.04 7.52 -7.83
C LEU A 712 -32.92 8.78 -8.68
N SER A 713 -33.88 9.72 -8.60
CA SER A 713 -33.87 10.97 -9.40
C SER A 713 -32.67 11.88 -9.10
N ARG A 714 -32.02 11.70 -7.93
CA ARG A 714 -30.92 12.52 -7.45
C ARG A 714 -29.68 11.68 -7.12
N SER A 715 -29.59 10.48 -7.69
CA SER A 715 -28.46 9.57 -7.49
C SER A 715 -27.85 9.15 -8.82
N TRP A 716 -26.54 9.20 -8.93
CA TRP A 716 -25.81 8.85 -10.15
C TRP A 716 -24.38 8.43 -9.86
N LEU A 717 -23.83 7.69 -10.78
CA LEU A 717 -22.39 7.40 -10.88
C LEU A 717 -21.77 8.35 -11.92
N SER A 718 -20.65 8.98 -11.61
CA SER A 718 -19.87 9.79 -12.53
C SER A 718 -18.58 9.05 -12.89
N LEU A 719 -18.31 8.85 -14.18
CA LEU A 719 -17.13 8.16 -14.69
C LEU A 719 -16.29 9.11 -15.55
N PRO A 720 -14.95 9.17 -15.34
CA PRO A 720 -14.03 9.89 -16.22
C PRO A 720 -13.80 9.07 -17.49
N VAL A 721 -14.45 9.43 -18.58
CA VAL A 721 -14.43 8.64 -19.82
C VAL A 721 -13.88 9.43 -21.01
N ARG A 722 -13.30 8.68 -21.94
CA ARG A 722 -12.87 9.13 -23.25
C ARG A 722 -13.39 8.15 -24.30
N SER A 723 -14.03 8.66 -25.36
CA SER A 723 -14.39 7.80 -26.49
C SER A 723 -13.13 7.13 -27.05
N SER A 724 -13.18 5.84 -27.27
CA SER A 724 -12.06 5.16 -27.94
C SER A 724 -11.92 5.75 -29.33
N MET A 725 -10.74 6.29 -29.66
CA MET A 725 -10.43 6.50 -31.08
C MET A 725 -10.44 5.13 -31.75
N ARG A 726 -11.16 5.02 -32.86
CA ARG A 726 -11.22 3.83 -33.72
C ARG A 726 -9.84 3.49 -34.25
#